data_18f15355b4bb9293a67cd872ef63c06c
#
_entry.id   18f15355b4bb9293a67cd872ef63c06c
#
_cell.length_a   1.000
_cell.length_b   1.000
_cell.length_c   1.000
_cell.angle_alpha   90.00
_cell.angle_beta   90.00
_cell.angle_gamma   90.00
#
_symmetry.space_group_name_H-M   'P 1'
#
loop_
_entity.id
_entity.type
_entity.pdbx_description
1 polymer ?
#
loop_
_entity_poly.entity_id
_entity_poly.type
_entity_poly.pdbx_seq_one_letter_code
_entity_poly.pdbx_strand_id
1 'polypeptide(L)'
;MLRLAAIAAAVLVALVATTLVALPGVARWLVVSQLSKATGRPVALDALEVELFKGRFGLRGLRVIDRDGGPLLTVDRVEVRFSPRDLIGGHLRIFDATVQAAALRIVRTGPETFNISDLLARRGERRGSAPAVTVARFAFVGGALTIEDRTLTPPRTWRVEAVELHATDASTVAGAPPGVATLSAVAAGAPISLSVTDLRLSPLHLRATLNAREIDATLAALYLPPRSPLSPTHGTVSVSATIDHDASTGSLIALDAGFTGVELHRPEQASAYLSAPAVRLTVEGLRVRPGGIELARLAVDAGAIGLEDTRLAPVRRWQVDGVAFEARNLSSAREAPPGIATARAATAGSRLEVWVTNVRLAPLELHATTIVRNVDLAVFRLYVPPELPVHPERGVVNATVLVEHGRGGTHLALDASLSDIALQRPGHFVAAPAVRITAGDIVLDGGAVTVGRVAVVSDRLTLEERTAKPVRTWPVQNLVIEAKDLSSRREAVQGVASLRATVAGAAVSVFVTGARLAPLELHATAVLRNVDAALLRLYVPAGVPVQLARGLVNATFQVDHAVTEGTNVTGDAILTGLEAQGRDAFATLAVTSPSLRVTIADGRRQGENLSVGRVELSGAGVFTDSRGTSARFDLTQLRIATEGLTWPASAPARVEVSLRFRDRGELDGSGTARLTAPLPTIAWAAELGLQLNAVDLSPLAPYIPGAGGLGGRVRAQVTVDLAYAGALTARVRGDVGGARFALTDGARTLLALRSINATGLDLQWPDRMTIKQLRLRQPYAFIERDREVRFPLLARFAPPPPPPESAGTPSGSASGAARPRMAMTFEEIIVESGNATVVDDGGASPVRFDVPRVDLTARQVTWPASGPAQLRLEAA
;
A
#
# COMPACT_ATOMS: atom_id res chain seq x y z
N MET A 1 -22.15 19.79 50.50
CA MET A 1 -22.84 20.91 51.16
C MET A 1 -23.67 20.46 52.37
N LEU A 2 -24.59 19.49 52.26
CA LEU A 2 -25.36 18.97 53.42
C LEU A 2 -24.49 18.44 54.57
N ARG A 3 -23.34 17.92 54.29
CA ARG A 3 -22.35 17.47 55.29
C ARG A 3 -21.63 18.64 56.00
N LEU A 4 -21.43 19.77 55.34
CA LEU A 4 -20.90 20.99 55.95
C LEU A 4 -21.92 21.69 56.84
N ALA A 5 -23.20 21.71 56.41
CA ALA A 5 -24.32 22.20 57.23
C ALA A 5 -24.52 21.35 58.50
N ALA A 6 -24.36 20.03 58.45
CA ALA A 6 -24.42 19.13 59.59
C ALA A 6 -23.18 19.29 60.53
N ILE A 7 -22.01 19.66 60.02
CA ILE A 7 -20.82 19.99 60.84
C ILE A 7 -21.06 21.33 61.60
N ALA A 8 -21.57 22.33 60.89
CA ALA A 8 -21.92 23.60 61.48
C ALA A 8 -23.00 23.39 62.55
N ALA A 9 -24.00 22.52 62.33
CA ALA A 9 -25.03 22.22 63.33
C ALA A 9 -24.49 21.43 64.53
N ALA A 10 -23.62 20.44 64.36
CA ALA A 10 -23.00 19.65 65.44
C ALA A 10 -22.04 20.47 66.31
N VAL A 11 -21.29 21.39 65.71
CA VAL A 11 -20.43 22.36 66.39
C VAL A 11 -21.29 23.38 67.15
N LEU A 12 -22.41 23.79 66.59
CA LEU A 12 -23.39 24.65 67.21
C LEU A 12 -23.99 24.00 68.48
N VAL A 13 -24.33 22.68 68.47
CA VAL A 13 -24.86 21.95 69.59
C VAL A 13 -23.90 21.81 70.74
N ALA A 14 -22.62 21.52 70.48
CA ALA A 14 -21.59 21.45 71.49
C ALA A 14 -21.32 22.83 72.13
N LEU A 15 -21.51 23.88 71.34
CA LEU A 15 -21.33 25.26 71.78
C LEU A 15 -22.48 25.76 72.64
N VAL A 16 -23.69 25.48 72.35
CA VAL A 16 -24.89 25.89 73.13
C VAL A 16 -24.96 25.23 74.47
N ALA A 17 -24.53 23.99 74.72
CA ALA A 17 -24.46 23.32 75.96
C ALA A 17 -23.44 23.92 76.93
N THR A 18 -22.42 24.58 76.48
CA THR A 18 -21.32 25.21 77.26
C THR A 18 -21.54 26.67 77.52
N THR A 19 -22.44 27.35 76.83
CA THR A 19 -22.63 28.79 76.93
C THR A 19 -23.77 29.27 77.81
N LEU A 20 -24.42 28.35 78.56
CA LEU A 20 -25.51 28.74 79.47
C LEU A 20 -25.15 29.66 80.60
N VAL A 21 -23.88 30.02 80.77
CA VAL A 21 -23.39 30.75 81.91
C VAL A 21 -22.48 31.98 81.60
N ALA A 22 -22.22 32.36 80.39
CA ALA A 22 -21.20 33.33 80.06
C ALA A 22 -21.69 34.57 79.29
N LEU A 23 -21.17 35.73 79.64
CA LEU A 23 -21.37 37.05 79.00
C LEU A 23 -21.16 37.01 77.46
N PRO A 24 -21.80 37.89 76.67
CA PRO A 24 -21.76 37.84 75.16
C PRO A 24 -20.35 37.87 74.60
N GLY A 25 -19.35 38.47 75.19
CA GLY A 25 -18.00 38.46 74.72
C GLY A 25 -17.24 37.14 74.87
N VAL A 26 -17.55 36.37 75.95
CA VAL A 26 -16.96 35.05 76.21
C VAL A 26 -17.60 34.02 75.27
N ALA A 27 -18.89 34.16 75.03
CA ALA A 27 -19.59 33.34 74.06
C ALA A 27 -19.00 33.52 72.67
N ARG A 28 -18.75 34.74 72.21
CA ARG A 28 -18.12 35.02 70.90
C ARG A 28 -16.69 34.45 70.85
N TRP A 29 -15.84 34.70 71.93
CA TRP A 29 -14.51 34.13 71.98
C TRP A 29 -14.53 32.58 71.91
N LEU A 30 -15.45 31.98 72.68
CA LEU A 30 -15.59 30.54 72.72
C LEU A 30 -16.01 30.01 71.34
N VAL A 31 -16.97 30.63 70.65
CA VAL A 31 -17.43 30.25 69.25
C VAL A 31 -16.26 30.35 68.30
N VAL A 32 -15.55 31.49 68.31
CA VAL A 32 -14.38 31.70 67.45
C VAL A 32 -13.26 30.70 67.76
N SER A 33 -12.97 30.44 69.07
CA SER A 33 -11.95 29.48 69.44
C SER A 33 -12.31 28.02 69.02
N GLN A 34 -13.58 27.59 69.22
CA GLN A 34 -14.01 26.26 68.88
C GLN A 34 -14.06 26.08 67.34
N LEU A 35 -14.52 27.08 66.58
CA LEU A 35 -14.51 27.07 65.15
C LEU A 35 -13.08 27.04 64.61
N SER A 36 -12.17 27.83 65.17
CA SER A 36 -10.77 27.82 64.78
C SER A 36 -10.10 26.48 65.09
N LYS A 37 -10.39 25.84 66.25
CA LYS A 37 -9.92 24.48 66.56
C LYS A 37 -10.50 23.41 65.64
N ALA A 38 -11.80 23.54 65.38
CA ALA A 38 -12.50 22.55 64.47
C ALA A 38 -12.04 22.66 63.04
N THR A 39 -11.82 23.85 62.53
CA THR A 39 -11.36 24.08 61.14
C THR A 39 -9.86 24.02 60.97
N GLY A 40 -9.09 24.23 62.06
CA GLY A 40 -7.66 24.44 62.01
C GLY A 40 -7.25 25.70 61.25
N ARG A 41 -8.13 26.69 61.16
CA ARG A 41 -8.00 27.93 60.42
C ARG A 41 -8.39 29.16 61.27
N PRO A 42 -7.83 30.34 61.02
CA PRO A 42 -8.24 31.55 61.63
C PRO A 42 -9.70 31.90 61.38
N VAL A 43 -10.48 32.15 62.38
CA VAL A 43 -11.90 32.52 62.32
C VAL A 43 -12.14 33.86 62.89
N ALA A 44 -12.86 34.72 62.21
CA ALA A 44 -13.32 36.02 62.69
C ALA A 44 -14.85 36.03 62.67
N LEU A 45 -15.47 36.69 63.61
CA LEU A 45 -16.91 36.84 63.77
C LEU A 45 -17.21 38.27 64.21
N ASP A 46 -18.06 39.00 63.49
CA ASP A 46 -18.37 40.37 63.82
C ASP A 46 -19.36 40.47 64.97
N ALA A 47 -20.46 39.71 64.97
CA ALA A 47 -21.43 39.72 66.02
C ALA A 47 -22.04 38.31 66.24
N LEU A 48 -22.37 38.06 67.53
CA LEU A 48 -23.06 36.86 68.01
C LEU A 48 -24.24 37.25 68.87
N GLU A 49 -25.41 36.75 68.48
CA GLU A 49 -26.69 36.92 69.21
C GLU A 49 -27.12 35.54 69.74
N VAL A 50 -27.25 35.32 70.97
CA VAL A 50 -27.65 34.05 71.57
C VAL A 50 -28.78 34.30 72.59
N GLU A 51 -29.97 33.90 72.29
CA GLU A 51 -31.15 33.87 73.12
C GLU A 51 -31.59 32.45 73.46
N LEU A 52 -30.82 31.76 74.33
CA LEU A 52 -31.02 30.30 74.54
C LEU A 52 -32.42 29.93 75.04
N PHE A 53 -32.99 30.74 75.94
CA PHE A 53 -34.33 30.47 76.43
C PHE A 53 -35.49 30.63 75.39
N LYS A 54 -35.24 31.53 74.45
CA LYS A 54 -36.13 31.73 73.32
C LYS A 54 -35.78 30.80 72.09
N GLY A 55 -34.73 29.99 72.22
CA GLY A 55 -34.28 29.08 71.11
C GLY A 55 -33.83 29.82 69.84
N ARG A 56 -33.18 30.99 70.00
CA ARG A 56 -32.66 31.75 68.86
C ARG A 56 -31.16 31.88 68.96
N PHE A 57 -30.54 31.66 67.81
CA PHE A 57 -29.12 31.85 67.58
C PHE A 57 -28.88 32.65 66.33
N GLY A 58 -28.10 33.71 66.38
CA GLY A 58 -27.76 34.54 65.24
C GLY A 58 -26.24 34.83 65.22
N LEU A 59 -25.63 34.79 64.11
CA LEU A 59 -24.27 35.27 63.87
C LEU A 59 -24.23 36.18 62.67
N ARG A 60 -23.31 37.17 62.64
CA ARG A 60 -23.07 38.08 61.55
C ARG A 60 -21.59 38.19 61.29
N GLY A 61 -21.25 38.26 59.96
CA GLY A 61 -19.88 38.53 59.53
C GLY A 61 -18.89 37.41 59.86
N LEU A 62 -19.31 36.14 59.76
CA LEU A 62 -18.41 35.02 59.92
C LEU A 62 -17.41 34.96 58.74
N ARG A 63 -16.12 34.91 59.07
CA ARG A 63 -15.04 34.78 58.10
C ARG A 63 -14.08 33.68 58.58
N VAL A 64 -13.87 32.70 57.72
CA VAL A 64 -12.83 31.65 57.88
C VAL A 64 -11.77 31.90 56.83
N ILE A 65 -10.51 32.06 57.27
CA ILE A 65 -9.39 32.31 56.38
C ILE A 65 -8.68 31.00 56.10
N ASP A 66 -8.37 30.73 54.85
CA ASP A 66 -7.65 29.55 54.46
C ASP A 66 -6.16 29.61 54.78
N ARG A 67 -5.46 28.50 54.65
CA ARG A 67 -4.01 28.40 54.89
C ARG A 67 -3.17 29.27 53.95
N ASP A 68 -3.70 29.61 52.75
CA ASP A 68 -3.07 30.50 51.77
C ASP A 68 -3.33 31.99 52.05
N GLY A 69 -4.03 32.32 53.18
CA GLY A 69 -4.35 33.69 53.59
C GLY A 69 -5.59 34.27 52.90
N GLY A 70 -6.17 33.54 51.92
CA GLY A 70 -7.40 33.95 51.26
C GLY A 70 -8.65 33.57 52.07
N PRO A 71 -9.83 34.13 51.77
CA PRO A 71 -11.08 33.72 52.40
C PRO A 71 -11.44 32.30 51.96
N LEU A 72 -11.66 31.39 52.92
CA LEU A 72 -12.22 30.06 52.66
C LEU A 72 -13.75 30.13 52.64
N LEU A 73 -14.34 30.71 53.69
CA LEU A 73 -15.77 30.84 53.84
C LEU A 73 -16.08 32.24 54.46
N THR A 74 -16.98 32.96 53.82
CA THR A 74 -17.59 34.14 54.38
C THR A 74 -19.08 33.95 54.48
N VAL A 75 -19.72 34.37 55.57
CA VAL A 75 -21.17 34.28 55.71
C VAL A 75 -21.62 35.60 56.37
N ASP A 76 -22.52 36.24 55.68
CA ASP A 76 -22.99 37.55 56.12
C ASP A 76 -23.90 37.42 57.36
N ARG A 77 -24.87 36.49 57.28
CA ARG A 77 -25.82 36.24 58.38
C ARG A 77 -26.25 34.80 58.46
N VAL A 78 -26.29 34.25 59.69
CA VAL A 78 -26.92 32.98 59.98
C VAL A 78 -27.93 33.19 61.10
N GLU A 79 -29.14 32.72 60.90
CA GLU A 79 -30.20 32.74 61.89
C GLU A 79 -30.74 31.31 62.06
N VAL A 80 -30.82 30.87 63.32
CA VAL A 80 -31.34 29.54 63.64
C VAL A 80 -32.37 29.68 64.79
N ARG A 81 -33.50 29.06 64.58
CA ARG A 81 -34.51 28.84 65.63
C ARG A 81 -34.59 27.36 65.96
N PHE A 82 -34.31 27.02 67.21
CA PHE A 82 -34.29 25.62 67.65
C PHE A 82 -35.16 25.44 68.91
N SER A 83 -35.41 24.19 69.29
CA SER A 83 -36.11 23.84 70.50
C SER A 83 -35.16 23.64 71.69
N PRO A 84 -35.13 24.58 72.68
CA PRO A 84 -34.30 24.35 73.84
C PRO A 84 -34.68 23.11 74.66
N ARG A 85 -35.95 22.76 74.72
CA ARG A 85 -36.47 21.59 75.45
C ARG A 85 -35.96 20.26 74.81
N ASP A 86 -36.00 20.15 73.45
CA ASP A 86 -35.57 18.94 72.77
C ASP A 86 -34.00 18.78 72.83
N LEU A 87 -33.30 19.91 72.85
CA LEU A 87 -31.86 19.91 73.08
C LEU A 87 -31.40 19.33 74.40
N ILE A 88 -32.19 19.55 75.51
CA ILE A 88 -31.95 18.93 76.84
C ILE A 88 -32.13 17.41 76.71
N GLY A 89 -33.04 16.97 75.93
CA GLY A 89 -33.30 15.54 75.62
C GLY A 89 -32.30 14.89 74.70
N GLY A 90 -31.24 15.61 74.22
CA GLY A 90 -30.23 15.09 73.30
C GLY A 90 -30.66 15.08 71.84
N HIS A 91 -31.79 15.71 71.48
CA HIS A 91 -32.30 15.87 70.14
C HIS A 91 -32.27 17.35 69.71
N LEU A 92 -31.51 17.72 68.69
CA LEU A 92 -31.49 19.08 68.15
C LEU A 92 -32.63 19.24 67.11
N ARG A 93 -33.69 19.86 67.53
CA ARG A 93 -34.80 20.21 66.66
C ARG A 93 -34.71 21.72 66.24
N ILE A 94 -34.43 21.97 64.98
CA ILE A 94 -34.35 23.27 64.36
C ILE A 94 -35.66 23.52 63.60
N PHE A 95 -36.34 24.60 63.91
CA PHE A 95 -37.58 25.01 63.26
C PHE A 95 -37.30 25.76 61.95
N ASP A 96 -36.34 26.69 62.03
CA ASP A 96 -35.86 27.43 60.88
C ASP A 96 -34.35 27.66 61.01
N ALA A 97 -33.68 27.48 59.92
CA ALA A 97 -32.27 27.88 59.78
C ALA A 97 -32.14 28.66 58.46
N THR A 98 -31.65 29.90 58.53
CA THR A 98 -31.41 30.73 57.34
C THR A 98 -29.96 31.16 57.32
N VAL A 99 -29.34 30.95 56.17
CA VAL A 99 -27.96 31.39 55.87
C VAL A 99 -28.05 32.37 54.69
N GLN A 100 -27.50 33.55 54.87
CA GLN A 100 -27.61 34.62 53.87
C GLN A 100 -26.21 35.02 53.39
N ALA A 101 -26.08 35.26 52.12
CA ALA A 101 -24.88 35.76 51.43
C ALA A 101 -23.57 35.03 51.85
N ALA A 102 -23.61 33.70 51.81
CA ALA A 102 -22.40 32.91 52.10
C ALA A 102 -21.61 32.67 50.82
N ALA A 103 -20.29 32.95 50.90
CA ALA A 103 -19.35 32.66 49.81
C ALA A 103 -18.30 31.65 50.28
N LEU A 104 -18.21 30.54 49.53
CA LEU A 104 -17.25 29.46 49.77
C LEU A 104 -16.22 29.42 48.64
N ARG A 105 -14.94 29.33 49.00
CA ARG A 105 -13.83 29.17 48.05
C ARG A 105 -13.21 27.78 48.19
N ILE A 106 -13.29 27.00 47.16
CA ILE A 106 -12.64 25.69 47.08
C ILE A 106 -11.47 25.79 46.11
N VAL A 107 -10.29 25.36 46.55
CA VAL A 107 -9.07 25.32 45.73
C VAL A 107 -8.68 23.87 45.54
N ARG A 108 -8.66 23.43 44.30
CA ARG A 108 -8.16 22.10 43.90
C ARG A 108 -6.66 22.20 43.67
N THR A 109 -5.87 21.40 44.38
CA THR A 109 -4.40 21.40 44.33
C THR A 109 -3.83 20.12 43.73
N GLY A 110 -4.66 19.07 43.54
CA GLY A 110 -4.26 17.80 42.94
C GLY A 110 -5.49 17.00 42.45
N PRO A 111 -5.32 15.83 41.84
CA PRO A 111 -6.44 15.04 41.28
C PRO A 111 -7.59 14.82 42.27
N GLU A 112 -7.29 14.55 43.54
CA GLU A 112 -8.27 14.29 44.58
C GLU A 112 -8.06 15.17 45.82
N THR A 113 -7.18 16.18 45.76
CA THR A 113 -6.82 17.05 46.86
C THR A 113 -7.37 18.46 46.70
N PHE A 114 -8.09 18.90 47.75
CA PHE A 114 -8.71 20.21 47.82
C PHE A 114 -8.21 20.92 49.09
N ASN A 115 -8.30 22.25 49.10
CA ASN A 115 -7.99 23.03 50.31
C ASN A 115 -8.85 22.64 51.51
N ILE A 116 -9.97 21.97 51.33
CA ILE A 116 -10.90 21.48 52.36
C ILE A 116 -10.70 19.96 52.68
N SER A 117 -9.77 19.27 52.00
CA SER A 117 -9.58 17.82 52.21
C SER A 117 -9.26 17.45 53.65
N ASP A 118 -8.50 18.28 54.35
CA ASP A 118 -8.18 18.09 55.78
C ASP A 118 -9.40 18.21 56.72
N LEU A 119 -10.36 19.04 56.33
CA LEU A 119 -11.63 19.19 57.07
C LEU A 119 -12.51 17.94 56.87
N LEU A 120 -12.46 17.34 55.69
CA LEU A 120 -13.19 16.12 55.40
C LEU A 120 -12.58 14.88 56.08
N ALA A 121 -11.21 14.80 56.12
CA ALA A 121 -10.48 13.68 56.73
C ALA A 121 -10.67 13.61 58.27
N ARG A 122 -10.63 14.74 58.97
CA ARG A 122 -10.80 14.82 60.44
C ARG A 122 -12.14 14.26 60.92
N ARG A 123 -13.13 14.12 60.03
CA ARG A 123 -14.46 13.59 60.38
C ARG A 123 -14.48 12.07 60.53
N GLY A 124 -13.55 11.35 59.93
CA GLY A 124 -13.46 9.87 60.00
C GLY A 124 -13.02 9.31 61.34
N GLU A 125 -12.43 10.13 62.23
CA GLU A 125 -11.85 9.70 63.50
C GLU A 125 -12.78 9.84 64.74
N ARG A 126 -13.95 10.45 64.59
CA ARG A 126 -14.90 10.60 65.69
C ARG A 126 -15.79 9.38 65.86
N ARG A 127 -15.39 8.47 66.72
CA ARG A 127 -16.24 7.33 67.20
C ARG A 127 -17.24 7.82 68.22
N GLY A 128 -18.39 8.27 67.82
CA GLY A 128 -19.52 8.59 68.68
C GLY A 128 -20.83 8.59 67.89
N SER A 129 -21.97 8.22 68.52
CA SER A 129 -23.26 8.29 67.82
C SER A 129 -23.55 9.76 67.48
N ALA A 130 -23.83 10.02 66.21
CA ALA A 130 -24.19 11.39 65.80
C ALA A 130 -25.47 11.83 66.53
N PRO A 131 -25.53 13.09 67.06
CA PRO A 131 -26.73 13.60 67.71
C PRO A 131 -27.92 13.53 66.74
N ALA A 132 -29.11 13.22 67.30
CA ALA A 132 -30.38 13.26 66.58
C ALA A 132 -30.66 14.72 66.17
N VAL A 133 -30.69 15.03 64.88
CA VAL A 133 -30.93 16.39 64.33
C VAL A 133 -32.14 16.34 63.40
N THR A 134 -33.08 17.25 63.61
CA THR A 134 -34.19 17.46 62.67
C THR A 134 -34.29 18.94 62.31
N VAL A 135 -34.32 19.28 61.05
CA VAL A 135 -34.43 20.63 60.51
C VAL A 135 -35.72 20.72 59.73
N ALA A 136 -36.73 21.47 60.33
CA ALA A 136 -38.02 21.59 59.68
C ALA A 136 -37.93 22.50 58.43
N ARG A 137 -37.21 23.60 58.50
CA ARG A 137 -36.97 24.49 57.36
C ARG A 137 -35.50 24.95 57.36
N PHE A 138 -34.89 24.85 56.21
CA PHE A 138 -33.57 25.39 55.93
C PHE A 138 -33.62 26.25 54.67
N ALA A 139 -33.09 27.45 54.72
CA ALA A 139 -32.95 28.37 53.61
C ALA A 139 -31.52 28.88 53.51
N PHE A 140 -30.93 28.74 52.40
CA PHE A 140 -29.61 29.32 52.03
C PHE A 140 -29.88 30.25 50.85
N VAL A 141 -29.66 31.54 50.99
CA VAL A 141 -30.06 32.58 50.04
C VAL A 141 -28.88 33.48 49.68
N GLY A 142 -28.72 33.77 48.39
CA GLY A 142 -27.69 34.67 47.88
C GLY A 142 -26.30 34.11 48.06
N GLY A 143 -26.15 32.80 48.00
CA GLY A 143 -24.85 32.11 48.08
C GLY A 143 -23.99 32.20 46.84
N ALA A 144 -22.68 32.11 47.09
CA ALA A 144 -21.70 32.02 46.01
C ALA A 144 -20.66 30.92 46.30
N LEU A 145 -20.26 30.18 45.26
CA LEU A 145 -19.16 29.21 45.32
C LEU A 145 -18.12 29.55 44.29
N THR A 146 -16.87 29.74 44.74
CA THR A 146 -15.74 29.90 43.83
C THR A 146 -14.89 28.64 43.87
N ILE A 147 -14.70 27.98 42.77
CA ILE A 147 -13.84 26.81 42.60
C ILE A 147 -12.63 27.23 41.79
N GLU A 148 -11.44 27.21 42.39
CA GLU A 148 -10.16 27.50 41.74
C GLU A 148 -9.43 26.21 41.49
N ASP A 149 -9.26 25.83 40.21
CA ASP A 149 -8.50 24.64 39.82
C ASP A 149 -7.05 25.03 39.46
N ARG A 150 -6.11 24.74 40.36
CA ARG A 150 -4.66 24.99 40.20
C ARG A 150 -3.95 23.82 39.54
N THR A 151 -4.65 22.74 39.22
CA THR A 151 -4.09 21.61 38.46
C THR A 151 -4.02 21.93 36.97
N LEU A 152 -4.74 22.95 36.53
CA LEU A 152 -4.75 23.45 35.16
C LEU A 152 -3.69 24.53 34.94
N THR A 153 -3.16 24.62 33.73
CA THR A 153 -2.19 25.67 33.36
C THR A 153 -2.73 26.43 32.13
N PRO A 154 -3.11 27.71 32.26
CA PRO A 154 -3.17 28.50 33.48
C PRO A 154 -4.29 28.05 34.45
N PRO A 155 -4.19 28.34 35.75
CA PRO A 155 -5.22 28.06 36.74
C PRO A 155 -6.58 28.65 36.34
N ARG A 156 -7.66 27.91 36.58
CA ARG A 156 -9.02 28.37 36.23
C ARG A 156 -9.88 28.55 37.45
N THR A 157 -10.72 29.59 37.40
CA THR A 157 -11.67 29.91 38.47
C THR A 157 -13.11 29.79 37.94
N TRP A 158 -13.88 28.94 38.60
CA TRP A 158 -15.30 28.76 38.33
C TRP A 158 -16.09 29.49 39.41
N ARG A 159 -17.10 30.25 38.97
CA ARG A 159 -18.04 30.91 39.87
C ARG A 159 -19.42 30.31 39.71
N VAL A 160 -19.98 29.87 40.81
CA VAL A 160 -21.39 29.52 40.95
C VAL A 160 -22.02 30.64 41.78
N GLU A 161 -22.94 31.34 41.17
CA GLU A 161 -23.58 32.54 41.72
C GLU A 161 -25.06 32.31 41.95
N ALA A 162 -25.69 33.18 42.68
CA ALA A 162 -27.12 33.12 42.98
C ALA A 162 -27.56 31.73 43.51
N VAL A 163 -26.73 31.17 44.41
CA VAL A 163 -27.05 29.87 45.01
C VAL A 163 -28.18 30.04 46.00
N GLU A 164 -29.29 29.41 45.73
CA GLU A 164 -30.43 29.32 46.61
C GLU A 164 -30.73 27.87 46.90
N LEU A 165 -30.77 27.48 48.17
CA LEU A 165 -31.14 26.13 48.60
C LEU A 165 -32.25 26.21 49.64
N HIS A 166 -33.32 25.57 49.43
CA HIS A 166 -34.44 25.40 50.34
C HIS A 166 -34.62 23.93 50.64
N ALA A 167 -34.66 23.60 51.93
CA ALA A 167 -34.93 22.22 52.34
C ALA A 167 -35.92 22.20 53.51
N THR A 168 -36.78 21.21 53.50
CA THR A 168 -37.77 20.96 54.54
C THR A 168 -37.67 19.52 55.07
N ASP A 169 -37.94 19.35 56.37
CA ASP A 169 -38.06 18.06 57.04
C ASP A 169 -36.82 17.15 56.95
N ALA A 170 -35.62 17.78 56.87
CA ALA A 170 -34.36 17.01 56.87
C ALA A 170 -34.03 16.46 58.25
N SER A 171 -33.88 15.18 58.39
CA SER A 171 -33.71 14.49 59.70
C SER A 171 -32.65 13.40 59.65
N THR A 172 -31.82 13.33 60.72
CA THR A 172 -30.94 12.18 60.97
C THR A 172 -31.57 11.09 61.79
N VAL A 173 -32.80 11.30 62.25
CA VAL A 173 -33.56 10.30 63.03
C VAL A 173 -34.05 9.17 62.12
N ALA A 174 -33.74 7.94 62.50
CA ALA A 174 -34.19 6.78 61.73
C ALA A 174 -35.72 6.69 61.76
N GLY A 175 -36.37 6.48 60.62
CA GLY A 175 -37.84 6.42 60.47
C GLY A 175 -38.55 7.78 60.45
N ALA A 176 -37.85 8.91 60.47
CA ALA A 176 -38.47 10.22 60.23
C ALA A 176 -39.06 10.31 58.80
N PRO A 177 -40.15 11.12 58.65
CA PRO A 177 -40.65 11.41 57.30
C PRO A 177 -39.54 11.92 56.37
N PRO A 178 -39.61 11.57 55.10
CA PRO A 178 -38.59 12.06 54.12
C PRO A 178 -38.73 13.55 53.92
N GLY A 179 -37.61 14.24 53.86
CA GLY A 179 -37.50 15.63 53.54
C GLY A 179 -37.45 15.90 52.03
N VAL A 180 -37.58 17.18 51.66
CA VAL A 180 -37.39 17.64 50.29
C VAL A 180 -36.39 18.78 50.27
N ALA A 181 -35.67 18.96 49.16
CA ALA A 181 -34.79 20.11 48.97
C ALA A 181 -34.81 20.57 47.54
N THR A 182 -34.70 21.85 47.30
CA THR A 182 -34.56 22.47 46.01
C THR A 182 -33.34 23.42 46.02
N LEU A 183 -32.50 23.30 44.99
CA LEU A 183 -31.36 24.17 44.77
C LEU A 183 -31.48 24.80 43.40
N SER A 184 -31.27 26.12 43.34
CA SER A 184 -31.06 26.88 42.12
C SER A 184 -29.77 27.63 42.18
N ALA A 185 -29.07 27.71 41.05
CA ALA A 185 -27.78 28.41 40.97
C ALA A 185 -27.49 28.73 39.49
N VAL A 186 -26.55 29.65 39.28
CA VAL A 186 -25.97 29.95 37.97
C VAL A 186 -24.47 29.59 38.03
N ALA A 187 -24.07 28.58 37.26
CA ALA A 187 -22.69 28.13 37.19
C ALA A 187 -22.09 28.44 35.82
N ALA A 188 -21.02 29.27 35.80
CA ALA A 188 -20.39 29.70 34.54
C ALA A 188 -21.39 30.32 33.54
N GLY A 189 -22.40 31.04 34.01
CA GLY A 189 -23.44 31.64 33.18
C GLY A 189 -24.63 30.72 32.89
N ALA A 190 -24.54 29.42 33.17
CA ALA A 190 -25.60 28.45 32.90
C ALA A 190 -26.50 28.23 34.12
N PRO A 191 -27.84 28.26 33.96
CA PRO A 191 -28.74 27.99 35.07
C PRO A 191 -28.78 26.51 35.43
N ILE A 192 -28.64 26.18 36.70
CA ILE A 192 -28.67 24.84 37.26
C ILE A 192 -29.81 24.78 38.29
N SER A 193 -30.62 23.75 38.24
CA SER A 193 -31.63 23.44 39.24
C SER A 193 -31.50 21.97 39.69
N LEU A 194 -31.59 21.76 40.99
CA LEU A 194 -31.62 20.42 41.59
C LEU A 194 -32.87 20.34 42.50
N SER A 195 -33.67 19.34 42.27
CA SER A 195 -34.80 19.01 43.17
C SER A 195 -34.51 17.67 43.81
N VAL A 196 -34.56 17.60 45.11
CA VAL A 196 -34.37 16.40 45.92
C VAL A 196 -35.65 16.05 46.59
N THR A 197 -36.11 14.85 46.41
CA THR A 197 -37.25 14.25 47.11
C THR A 197 -36.81 13.04 47.88
N ASP A 198 -37.60 12.61 48.84
CA ASP A 198 -37.32 11.44 49.67
C ASP A 198 -35.94 11.51 50.40
N LEU A 199 -35.61 12.73 50.87
CA LEU A 199 -34.35 12.99 51.54
C LEU A 199 -34.34 12.41 52.97
N ARG A 200 -33.53 11.39 53.17
CA ARG A 200 -33.22 10.83 54.51
C ARG A 200 -31.73 10.95 54.72
N LEU A 201 -31.33 11.46 55.90
CA LEU A 201 -29.90 11.68 56.17
C LEU A 201 -29.23 10.47 56.86
N SER A 202 -29.98 9.59 57.46
CA SER A 202 -29.46 8.39 58.14
C SER A 202 -30.41 7.20 58.10
N PRO A 203 -30.12 6.12 57.36
CA PRO A 203 -29.09 6.05 56.30
C PRO A 203 -29.39 7.05 55.19
N LEU A 204 -28.33 7.48 54.45
CA LEU A 204 -28.52 8.42 53.39
C LEU A 204 -29.34 7.79 52.25
N HIS A 205 -30.50 8.36 52.01
CA HIS A 205 -31.35 8.01 50.88
C HIS A 205 -31.91 9.29 50.27
N LEU A 206 -31.84 9.42 48.96
CA LEU A 206 -32.39 10.57 48.24
C LEU A 206 -32.76 10.23 46.81
N ARG A 207 -33.75 10.92 46.29
CA ARG A 207 -34.08 10.96 44.90
C ARG A 207 -33.90 12.39 44.40
N ALA A 208 -33.00 12.59 43.46
CA ALA A 208 -32.65 13.91 42.94
C ALA A 208 -32.92 14.03 41.45
N THR A 209 -33.42 15.18 41.02
CA THR A 209 -33.53 15.55 39.60
C THR A 209 -32.69 16.81 39.38
N LEU A 210 -31.66 16.68 38.54
CA LEU A 210 -30.79 17.79 38.16
C LEU A 210 -31.17 18.24 36.75
N ASN A 211 -31.29 19.56 36.58
CA ASN A 211 -31.42 20.17 35.24
C ASN A 211 -30.40 21.28 35.14
N ALA A 212 -29.64 21.25 34.04
CA ALA A 212 -28.69 22.30 33.67
C ALA A 212 -28.86 22.61 32.19
N ARG A 213 -28.85 23.87 31.83
CA ARG A 213 -29.12 24.28 30.44
C ARG A 213 -27.99 25.17 29.93
N GLU A 214 -27.67 24.96 28.64
CA GLU A 214 -26.73 25.83 27.92
C GLU A 214 -25.33 25.95 28.59
N ILE A 215 -24.84 24.87 29.20
CA ILE A 215 -23.48 24.84 29.72
C ILE A 215 -22.51 24.89 28.54
N ASP A 216 -21.51 25.76 28.62
CA ASP A 216 -20.45 25.82 27.59
C ASP A 216 -19.67 24.48 27.53
N ALA A 217 -19.70 23.82 26.40
CA ALA A 217 -19.04 22.52 26.20
C ALA A 217 -17.51 22.61 26.33
N THR A 218 -16.92 23.78 26.12
CA THR A 218 -15.46 23.99 26.29
C THR A 218 -14.99 23.73 27.73
N LEU A 219 -15.90 23.84 28.68
CA LEU A 219 -15.59 23.54 30.09
C LEU A 219 -15.19 22.06 30.26
N ALA A 220 -15.74 21.17 29.46
CA ALA A 220 -15.37 19.76 29.53
C ALA A 220 -13.93 19.51 29.08
N ALA A 221 -13.38 20.34 28.19
CA ALA A 221 -12.00 20.21 27.73
C ALA A 221 -10.98 20.26 28.85
N LEU A 222 -11.30 21.00 29.91
CA LEU A 222 -10.42 21.21 31.08
C LEU A 222 -10.26 19.96 31.96
N TYR A 223 -11.20 19.01 31.84
CA TYR A 223 -11.25 17.80 32.67
C TYR A 223 -11.00 16.53 31.87
N LEU A 224 -10.73 16.65 30.56
CA LEU A 224 -10.30 15.53 29.75
C LEU A 224 -8.87 15.10 30.15
N PRO A 225 -8.55 13.80 30.05
CA PRO A 225 -7.19 13.32 30.25
C PRO A 225 -6.19 14.07 29.38
N PRO A 226 -4.96 14.34 29.83
CA PRO A 226 -3.94 15.08 29.06
C PRO A 226 -3.59 14.51 27.69
N ARG A 227 -3.93 13.22 27.46
CA ARG A 227 -3.76 12.52 26.18
C ARG A 227 -5.07 12.29 25.45
N SER A 228 -6.12 13.04 25.79
CA SER A 228 -7.38 12.94 25.05
C SER A 228 -7.15 13.32 23.58
N PRO A 229 -7.55 12.45 22.62
CA PRO A 229 -7.32 12.71 21.21
C PRO A 229 -8.21 13.83 20.64
N LEU A 230 -9.24 14.25 21.39
CA LEU A 230 -10.19 15.27 20.99
C LEU A 230 -10.53 16.16 22.19
N SER A 231 -10.70 17.46 21.95
CA SER A 231 -11.17 18.43 22.92
C SER A 231 -12.26 19.31 22.32
N PRO A 232 -13.35 19.59 23.07
CA PRO A 232 -14.40 20.52 22.63
C PRO A 232 -13.89 21.95 22.62
N THR A 233 -14.17 22.67 21.56
CA THR A 233 -13.80 24.10 21.38
C THR A 233 -14.99 25.02 21.26
N HIS A 234 -16.14 24.48 20.86
CA HIS A 234 -17.42 25.17 20.75
C HIS A 234 -18.56 24.24 21.12
N GLY A 235 -19.68 24.84 21.44
CA GLY A 235 -20.93 24.15 21.67
C GLY A 235 -21.51 24.37 23.07
N THR A 236 -22.75 23.99 23.24
CA THR A 236 -23.47 24.01 24.51
C THR A 236 -24.01 22.64 24.85
N VAL A 237 -24.14 22.38 26.15
CA VAL A 237 -24.69 21.14 26.70
C VAL A 237 -25.84 21.44 27.62
N SER A 238 -26.99 20.79 27.41
CA SER A 238 -28.10 20.79 28.34
C SER A 238 -28.28 19.39 28.90
N VAL A 239 -28.41 19.27 30.22
CA VAL A 239 -28.45 18.01 30.94
C VAL A 239 -29.66 17.92 31.81
N SER A 240 -30.40 16.81 31.73
CA SER A 240 -31.39 16.40 32.71
C SER A 240 -31.00 15.04 33.29
N ALA A 241 -30.85 14.96 34.62
CA ALA A 241 -30.44 13.72 35.25
C ALA A 241 -31.33 13.40 36.44
N THR A 242 -31.67 12.14 36.61
CA THR A 242 -32.33 11.63 37.81
C THR A 242 -31.37 10.68 38.53
N ILE A 243 -31.26 10.86 39.84
CA ILE A 243 -30.36 10.09 40.72
C ILE A 243 -31.22 9.53 41.85
N ASP A 244 -31.26 8.24 42.01
CA ASP A 244 -31.85 7.57 43.14
C ASP A 244 -30.68 6.93 43.93
N HIS A 245 -30.35 7.44 45.07
CA HIS A 245 -29.23 7.00 45.89
C HIS A 245 -29.68 6.39 47.17
N ASP A 246 -29.17 5.22 47.46
CA ASP A 246 -29.34 4.53 48.74
C ASP A 246 -27.96 4.03 49.22
N ALA A 247 -27.64 4.34 50.46
CA ALA A 247 -26.33 4.03 51.04
C ALA A 247 -26.01 2.51 51.06
N SER A 248 -27.02 1.63 51.03
CA SER A 248 -26.88 0.18 51.06
C SER A 248 -26.83 -0.45 49.67
N THR A 249 -27.56 0.14 48.71
CA THR A 249 -27.71 -0.47 47.36
C THR A 249 -26.96 0.30 46.28
N GLY A 250 -26.41 1.48 46.60
CA GLY A 250 -25.69 2.34 45.65
C GLY A 250 -26.57 3.39 44.95
N SER A 251 -26.16 3.87 43.80
CA SER A 251 -26.86 4.90 43.04
C SER A 251 -27.44 4.32 41.73
N LEU A 252 -28.68 4.65 41.43
CA LEU A 252 -29.31 4.43 40.13
C LEU A 252 -29.44 5.81 39.44
N ILE A 253 -28.88 5.93 38.25
CA ILE A 253 -28.79 7.20 37.52
C ILE A 253 -29.42 7.03 36.14
N ALA A 254 -30.26 7.99 35.76
CA ALA A 254 -30.66 8.20 34.39
C ALA A 254 -30.27 9.62 33.94
N LEU A 255 -29.79 9.75 32.70
CA LEU A 255 -29.27 10.99 32.14
C LEU A 255 -29.79 11.18 30.71
N ASP A 256 -30.25 12.38 30.41
CA ASP A 256 -30.52 12.86 29.05
C ASP A 256 -29.73 14.15 28.84
N ALA A 257 -28.80 14.11 27.88
CA ALA A 257 -27.96 15.27 27.57
C ALA A 257 -28.07 15.61 26.08
N GLY A 258 -28.44 16.85 25.83
CA GLY A 258 -28.46 17.43 24.48
C GLY A 258 -27.24 18.34 24.27
N PHE A 259 -26.50 18.09 23.24
CA PHE A 259 -25.36 18.89 22.79
C PHE A 259 -25.77 19.66 21.54
N THR A 260 -25.45 20.93 21.48
CA THR A 260 -25.79 21.80 20.35
C THR A 260 -24.56 22.54 19.85
N GLY A 261 -24.35 22.52 18.52
CA GLY A 261 -23.23 23.22 17.89
C GLY A 261 -21.86 22.79 18.37
N VAL A 262 -21.68 21.48 18.65
CA VAL A 262 -20.42 20.95 19.19
C VAL A 262 -19.35 20.85 18.11
N GLU A 263 -18.19 21.41 18.41
CA GLU A 263 -16.98 21.25 17.61
C GLU A 263 -15.87 20.64 18.46
N LEU A 264 -15.26 19.57 17.95
CA LEU A 264 -14.14 18.88 18.57
C LEU A 264 -12.90 19.06 17.72
N HIS A 265 -11.79 19.47 18.35
CA HIS A 265 -10.48 19.59 17.68
C HIS A 265 -9.52 18.52 18.19
N ARG A 266 -8.57 18.18 17.34
CA ARG A 266 -7.37 17.46 17.78
C ARG A 266 -6.35 18.46 18.31
N PRO A 267 -5.56 18.14 19.36
CA PRO A 267 -4.61 19.08 19.96
C PRO A 267 -3.62 19.73 19.00
N GLU A 268 -3.36 19.06 17.86
CA GLU A 268 -2.37 19.48 16.85
C GLU A 268 -3.01 20.14 15.61
N GLN A 269 -4.32 20.34 15.58
CA GLN A 269 -5.04 20.83 14.40
C GLN A 269 -5.78 22.14 14.70
N ALA A 270 -5.66 23.11 13.79
CA ALA A 270 -6.33 24.41 13.91
C ALA A 270 -7.81 24.37 13.51
N SER A 271 -8.24 23.40 12.72
CA SER A 271 -9.64 23.25 12.28
C SER A 271 -10.39 22.15 13.03
N ALA A 272 -11.71 22.27 13.09
CA ALA A 272 -12.55 21.27 13.74
C ALA A 272 -12.39 19.90 13.06
N TYR A 273 -11.96 18.91 13.83
CA TYR A 273 -11.92 17.52 13.36
C TYR A 273 -13.33 16.91 13.25
N LEU A 274 -14.21 17.28 14.19
CA LEU A 274 -15.60 16.83 14.24
C LEU A 274 -16.50 18.02 14.56
N SER A 275 -17.58 18.18 13.80
CA SER A 275 -18.65 19.14 14.07
C SER A 275 -20.00 18.43 14.06
N ALA A 276 -20.84 18.77 15.03
CA ALA A 276 -22.20 18.23 15.09
C ALA A 276 -23.19 19.31 15.51
N PRO A 277 -24.20 19.61 14.66
CA PRO A 277 -25.23 20.60 14.98
C PRO A 277 -26.03 20.22 16.23
N ALA A 278 -26.34 18.95 16.39
CA ALA A 278 -27.04 18.41 17.54
C ALA A 278 -26.65 16.94 17.80
N VAL A 279 -26.39 16.63 19.06
CA VAL A 279 -26.17 15.25 19.53
C VAL A 279 -26.99 15.03 20.78
N ARG A 280 -27.69 13.91 20.88
CA ARG A 280 -28.41 13.50 22.09
C ARG A 280 -27.76 12.27 22.69
N LEU A 281 -27.46 12.32 23.97
CA LEU A 281 -26.96 11.23 24.78
C LEU A 281 -28.00 10.84 25.84
N THR A 282 -28.46 9.61 25.80
CA THR A 282 -29.38 9.06 26.78
C THR A 282 -28.74 7.90 27.55
N VAL A 283 -28.76 7.95 28.86
CA VAL A 283 -28.28 6.91 29.78
C VAL A 283 -29.44 6.49 30.66
N GLU A 284 -29.78 5.23 30.63
CA GLU A 284 -30.86 4.69 31.44
C GLU A 284 -30.34 3.55 32.31
N GLY A 285 -30.73 3.55 33.59
CA GLY A 285 -30.46 2.46 34.50
C GLY A 285 -28.97 2.25 34.80
N LEU A 286 -28.17 3.36 34.86
CA LEU A 286 -26.78 3.32 35.32
C LEU A 286 -26.77 3.06 36.83
N ARG A 287 -26.38 1.86 37.25
CA ARG A 287 -26.21 1.47 38.64
C ARG A 287 -24.73 1.50 39.01
N VAL A 288 -24.42 2.32 40.02
CA VAL A 288 -23.10 2.40 40.60
C VAL A 288 -23.12 1.81 42.01
N ARG A 289 -22.40 0.69 42.18
CA ARG A 289 -22.30 -0.03 43.44
C ARG A 289 -20.84 -0.19 43.87
N PRO A 290 -20.52 -0.48 45.13
CA PRO A 290 -19.15 -0.72 45.57
C PRO A 290 -18.43 -1.85 44.81
N GLY A 291 -19.14 -2.75 44.13
CA GLY A 291 -18.61 -3.90 43.38
C GLY A 291 -18.59 -3.74 41.86
N GLY A 292 -19.06 -2.64 41.33
CA GLY A 292 -19.05 -2.45 39.89
C GLY A 292 -20.13 -1.49 39.37
N ILE A 293 -20.09 -1.34 38.05
CA ILE A 293 -21.00 -0.47 37.31
C ILE A 293 -21.85 -1.35 36.38
N GLU A 294 -23.14 -1.13 36.41
CA GLU A 294 -24.11 -1.74 35.48
C GLU A 294 -24.86 -0.65 34.73
N LEU A 295 -25.04 -0.81 33.43
CA LEU A 295 -25.71 0.14 32.55
C LEU A 295 -26.76 -0.59 31.74
N ALA A 296 -28.03 -0.26 31.93
CA ALA A 296 -29.13 -0.91 31.23
C ALA A 296 -29.18 -0.47 29.75
N ARG A 297 -29.05 0.84 29.50
CA ARG A 297 -29.09 1.41 28.15
C ARG A 297 -28.23 2.69 28.04
N LEU A 298 -27.48 2.77 26.97
CA LEU A 298 -26.78 3.96 26.50
C LEU A 298 -27.18 4.19 25.04
N ALA A 299 -27.71 5.36 24.73
CA ALA A 299 -27.99 5.73 23.35
C ALA A 299 -27.33 7.08 22.99
N VAL A 300 -26.80 7.18 21.80
CA VAL A 300 -26.26 8.41 21.21
C VAL A 300 -26.89 8.58 19.83
N ASP A 301 -27.57 9.67 19.63
CA ASP A 301 -28.24 10.02 18.37
C ASP A 301 -27.72 11.36 17.86
N ALA A 302 -27.32 11.42 16.59
CA ALA A 302 -26.95 12.63 15.90
C ALA A 302 -27.51 12.62 14.47
N GLY A 303 -28.20 13.69 14.09
CA GLY A 303 -28.78 13.81 12.75
C GLY A 303 -27.71 13.90 11.66
N ALA A 304 -26.68 14.68 11.93
CA ALA A 304 -25.52 14.80 11.04
C ALA A 304 -24.27 15.10 11.85
N ILE A 305 -23.13 14.55 11.41
CA ILE A 305 -21.80 14.82 11.94
C ILE A 305 -20.88 15.18 10.77
N GLY A 306 -20.22 16.33 10.83
CA GLY A 306 -19.14 16.71 9.94
C GLY A 306 -17.81 16.19 10.48
N LEU A 307 -17.04 15.51 9.65
CA LEU A 307 -15.67 15.09 9.94
C LEU A 307 -14.72 15.77 8.97
N GLU A 308 -13.65 16.37 9.47
CA GLU A 308 -12.62 17.00 8.65
C GLU A 308 -11.26 16.40 8.95
N ASP A 309 -10.62 15.76 7.95
CA ASP A 309 -9.26 15.25 8.06
C ASP A 309 -8.29 16.19 7.36
N THR A 310 -7.57 16.98 8.18
CA THR A 310 -6.58 17.97 7.74
C THR A 310 -5.20 17.39 7.50
N ARG A 311 -4.97 16.11 7.83
CA ARG A 311 -3.71 15.41 7.52
C ARG A 311 -3.61 15.07 6.03
N LEU A 312 -4.72 15.16 5.32
CA LEU A 312 -4.79 14.91 3.89
C LEU A 312 -4.69 16.22 3.10
N ALA A 313 -4.01 16.18 1.99
CA ALA A 313 -3.95 17.28 1.03
C ALA A 313 -4.55 16.83 -0.31
N PRO A 314 -5.71 17.38 -0.76
CA PRO A 314 -6.50 18.42 -0.08
C PRO A 314 -7.24 17.92 1.15
N VAL A 315 -7.56 18.82 2.07
CA VAL A 315 -8.37 18.56 3.27
C VAL A 315 -9.68 17.88 2.88
N ARG A 316 -10.01 16.76 3.54
CA ARG A 316 -11.21 15.99 3.25
C ARG A 316 -12.29 16.25 4.30
N ARG A 317 -13.49 16.58 3.84
CA ARG A 317 -14.69 16.73 4.65
C ARG A 317 -15.67 15.61 4.38
N TRP A 318 -16.16 14.99 5.45
CA TRP A 318 -17.16 13.95 5.43
C TRP A 318 -18.39 14.45 6.15
N GLN A 319 -19.55 14.27 5.54
CA GLN A 319 -20.81 14.37 6.24
C GLN A 319 -21.34 12.97 6.50
N VAL A 320 -21.58 12.68 7.77
CA VAL A 320 -22.13 11.41 8.23
C VAL A 320 -23.49 11.68 8.81
N ASP A 321 -24.51 11.10 8.21
CA ASP A 321 -25.91 11.35 8.54
C ASP A 321 -26.51 10.18 9.31
N GLY A 322 -27.53 10.44 10.11
CA GLY A 322 -28.30 9.44 10.82
C GLY A 322 -27.46 8.56 11.75
N VAL A 323 -26.49 9.17 12.45
CA VAL A 323 -25.64 8.45 13.41
C VAL A 323 -26.49 8.07 14.62
N ALA A 324 -26.63 6.80 14.85
CA ALA A 324 -27.27 6.25 16.03
C ALA A 324 -26.40 5.11 16.60
N PHE A 325 -26.10 5.23 17.87
CA PHE A 325 -25.43 4.22 18.66
C PHE A 325 -26.30 3.82 19.84
N GLU A 326 -26.45 2.55 20.08
CA GLU A 326 -27.15 2.03 21.24
C GLU A 326 -26.40 0.87 21.85
N ALA A 327 -26.21 0.90 23.17
CA ALA A 327 -25.66 -0.21 23.93
C ALA A 327 -26.58 -0.58 25.07
N ARG A 328 -26.72 -1.86 25.36
CA ARG A 328 -27.61 -2.40 26.40
C ARG A 328 -26.90 -3.44 27.25
N ASN A 329 -27.30 -3.49 28.54
CA ASN A 329 -26.85 -4.48 29.50
C ASN A 329 -25.33 -4.54 29.65
N LEU A 330 -24.69 -3.39 29.71
CA LEU A 330 -23.22 -3.33 29.94
C LEU A 330 -22.95 -3.48 31.45
N SER A 331 -21.95 -4.28 31.80
CA SER A 331 -21.56 -4.46 33.20
C SER A 331 -20.04 -4.62 33.34
N SER A 332 -19.47 -4.03 34.37
CA SER A 332 -18.07 -4.26 34.76
C SER A 332 -17.89 -5.52 35.63
N ALA A 333 -18.98 -6.14 36.09
CA ALA A 333 -18.92 -7.39 36.88
C ALA A 333 -18.60 -8.58 35.97
N ARG A 334 -17.65 -9.42 36.39
CA ARG A 334 -17.16 -10.57 35.60
C ARG A 334 -18.23 -11.62 35.31
N GLU A 335 -19.16 -11.81 36.22
CA GLU A 335 -20.20 -12.84 36.12
C GLU A 335 -21.52 -12.35 35.51
N ALA A 336 -21.59 -11.06 35.14
CA ALA A 336 -22.76 -10.49 34.51
C ALA A 336 -22.98 -11.07 33.09
N PRO A 337 -24.27 -11.22 32.68
CA PRO A 337 -24.55 -11.57 31.30
C PRO A 337 -23.91 -10.51 30.34
N PRO A 338 -23.42 -10.95 29.18
CA PRO A 338 -22.78 -10.01 28.23
C PRO A 338 -23.82 -9.02 27.67
N GLY A 339 -23.35 -7.82 27.45
CA GLY A 339 -24.13 -6.77 26.79
C GLY A 339 -24.12 -6.87 25.27
N ILE A 340 -24.90 -5.98 24.65
CA ILE A 340 -24.98 -5.82 23.21
C ILE A 340 -24.83 -4.32 22.87
N ALA A 341 -24.33 -4.03 21.65
CA ALA A 341 -24.34 -2.68 21.11
C ALA A 341 -24.65 -2.69 19.61
N THR A 342 -25.24 -1.61 19.13
CA THR A 342 -25.49 -1.40 17.71
C THR A 342 -25.08 0.02 17.33
N ALA A 343 -24.52 0.18 16.15
CA ALA A 343 -24.27 1.48 15.56
C ALA A 343 -24.72 1.50 14.11
N ARG A 344 -25.23 2.64 13.66
CA ARG A 344 -25.59 2.85 12.26
C ARG A 344 -25.27 4.29 11.87
N ALA A 345 -24.89 4.45 10.62
CA ALA A 345 -24.58 5.74 10.03
C ALA A 345 -24.70 5.67 8.50
N ALA A 346 -24.84 6.80 7.87
CA ALA A 346 -24.83 6.91 6.42
C ALA A 346 -23.92 8.07 5.99
N THR A 347 -23.25 7.94 4.86
CA THR A 347 -22.46 9.02 4.27
C THR A 347 -22.42 8.89 2.76
N ALA A 348 -22.74 9.98 2.03
CA ALA A 348 -22.66 10.03 0.56
C ALA A 348 -23.31 8.82 -0.14
N GLY A 349 -24.45 8.32 0.36
CA GLY A 349 -25.15 7.15 -0.19
C GLY A 349 -24.68 5.80 0.36
N SER A 350 -23.59 5.77 1.11
CA SER A 350 -23.08 4.59 1.81
C SER A 350 -23.80 4.37 3.15
N ARG A 351 -23.95 3.12 3.56
CA ARG A 351 -24.51 2.77 4.88
C ARG A 351 -23.53 1.92 5.65
N LEU A 352 -23.38 2.26 6.92
CA LEU A 352 -22.62 1.52 7.90
C LEU A 352 -23.55 1.02 8.99
N GLU A 353 -23.52 -0.26 9.26
CA GLU A 353 -24.24 -0.90 10.36
C GLU A 353 -23.26 -1.79 11.14
N VAL A 354 -23.27 -1.64 12.45
CA VAL A 354 -22.43 -2.42 13.36
C VAL A 354 -23.30 -3.05 14.42
N TRP A 355 -23.20 -4.35 14.58
CA TRP A 355 -23.78 -5.10 15.67
C TRP A 355 -22.69 -5.70 16.54
N VAL A 356 -22.72 -5.41 17.80
CA VAL A 356 -21.78 -5.93 18.77
C VAL A 356 -22.55 -6.80 19.76
N THR A 357 -22.10 -8.01 19.93
CA THR A 357 -22.65 -8.97 20.89
C THR A 357 -21.54 -9.41 21.84
N ASN A 358 -21.93 -10.08 22.91
CA ASN A 358 -20.99 -10.59 23.91
C ASN A 358 -20.07 -9.52 24.51
N VAL A 359 -20.61 -8.29 24.73
CA VAL A 359 -19.80 -7.19 25.26
C VAL A 359 -19.55 -7.39 26.75
N ARG A 360 -18.30 -7.56 27.13
CA ARG A 360 -17.84 -7.57 28.53
C ARG A 360 -16.83 -6.44 28.71
N LEU A 361 -16.94 -5.67 29.79
CA LEU A 361 -16.07 -4.51 30.00
C LEU A 361 -14.78 -4.84 30.75
N ALA A 362 -14.79 -5.91 31.55
CA ALA A 362 -13.62 -6.29 32.38
C ALA A 362 -13.47 -7.82 32.49
N PRO A 363 -12.55 -8.46 31.72
CA PRO A 363 -11.75 -7.90 30.63
C PRO A 363 -12.61 -7.49 29.45
N LEU A 364 -12.10 -6.61 28.59
CA LEU A 364 -12.82 -6.25 27.36
C LEU A 364 -12.90 -7.48 26.44
N GLU A 365 -14.12 -7.92 26.18
CA GLU A 365 -14.42 -9.00 25.22
C GLU A 365 -15.62 -8.55 24.40
N LEU A 366 -15.60 -8.77 23.09
CA LEU A 366 -16.72 -8.45 22.22
C LEU A 366 -16.66 -9.24 20.89
N HIS A 367 -17.84 -9.47 20.31
CA HIS A 367 -18.01 -9.93 18.95
C HIS A 367 -18.75 -8.87 18.14
N ALA A 368 -18.12 -8.30 17.14
CA ALA A 368 -18.73 -7.27 16.28
C ALA A 368 -18.91 -7.77 14.85
N THR A 369 -20.08 -7.50 14.30
CA THR A 369 -20.37 -7.64 12.87
C THR A 369 -20.59 -6.26 12.31
N THR A 370 -19.73 -5.86 11.38
CA THR A 370 -19.84 -4.59 10.68
C THR A 370 -20.26 -4.83 9.24
N ILE A 371 -21.35 -4.24 8.82
CA ILE A 371 -21.81 -4.29 7.43
C ILE A 371 -21.68 -2.89 6.83
N VAL A 372 -20.99 -2.85 5.73
CA VAL A 372 -20.75 -1.63 4.97
C VAL A 372 -21.35 -1.82 3.58
N ARG A 373 -22.21 -0.87 3.14
CA ARG A 373 -22.89 -0.96 1.84
C ARG A 373 -22.73 0.30 1.02
N ASN A 374 -22.53 0.10 -0.29
CA ASN A 374 -22.46 1.17 -1.29
C ASN A 374 -21.38 2.22 -0.99
N VAL A 375 -20.23 1.81 -0.48
CA VAL A 375 -19.10 2.74 -0.26
C VAL A 375 -18.38 2.98 -1.56
N ASP A 376 -18.24 4.25 -1.95
CA ASP A 376 -17.44 4.63 -3.09
C ASP A 376 -15.95 4.32 -2.80
N LEU A 377 -15.36 3.48 -3.64
CA LEU A 377 -13.95 3.09 -3.52
C LEU A 377 -12.99 4.28 -3.66
N ALA A 378 -13.36 5.32 -4.41
CA ALA A 378 -12.57 6.54 -4.58
C ALA A 378 -12.32 7.26 -3.25
N VAL A 379 -13.19 7.06 -2.25
CA VAL A 379 -13.03 7.55 -0.88
C VAL A 379 -11.71 7.08 -0.27
N PHE A 380 -11.29 5.86 -0.55
CA PHE A 380 -10.07 5.28 0.01
C PHE A 380 -8.79 5.80 -0.65
N ARG A 381 -8.88 6.52 -1.76
CA ARG A 381 -7.70 7.05 -2.47
C ARG A 381 -6.76 7.86 -1.57
N LEU A 382 -7.32 8.59 -0.62
CA LEU A 382 -6.56 9.43 0.31
C LEU A 382 -5.93 8.64 1.47
N TYR A 383 -6.38 7.40 1.68
CA TYR A 383 -5.93 6.53 2.78
C TYR A 383 -5.00 5.42 2.31
N VAL A 384 -4.77 5.30 0.99
CA VAL A 384 -3.76 4.38 0.46
C VAL A 384 -2.38 4.93 0.81
N PRO A 385 -1.52 4.15 1.48
CA PRO A 385 -0.16 4.58 1.77
C PRO A 385 0.58 4.99 0.48
N PRO A 386 1.37 6.06 0.49
CA PRO A 386 2.08 6.56 -0.70
C PRO A 386 3.08 5.54 -1.27
N GLU A 387 3.52 4.59 -0.45
CA GLU A 387 4.41 3.49 -0.86
C GLU A 387 3.68 2.45 -1.75
N LEU A 388 2.35 2.38 -1.65
CA LEU A 388 1.54 1.52 -2.51
C LEU A 388 1.21 2.27 -3.80
N PRO A 389 1.77 1.88 -4.94
CA PRO A 389 1.60 2.60 -6.20
C PRO A 389 0.24 2.31 -6.85
N VAL A 390 -0.83 2.14 -6.06
CA VAL A 390 -2.18 1.82 -6.56
C VAL A 390 -3.18 2.82 -6.01
N HIS A 391 -3.88 3.52 -6.89
CA HIS A 391 -4.88 4.51 -6.52
C HIS A 391 -6.26 4.09 -7.02
N PRO A 392 -7.24 3.93 -6.13
CA PRO A 392 -8.62 3.69 -6.54
C PRO A 392 -9.21 4.97 -7.17
N GLU A 393 -9.79 4.85 -8.36
CA GLU A 393 -10.47 5.95 -9.05
C GLU A 393 -11.98 5.89 -8.90
N ARG A 394 -12.55 4.69 -9.03
CA ARG A 394 -13.98 4.44 -8.87
C ARG A 394 -14.22 3.00 -8.46
N GLY A 395 -15.42 2.75 -7.99
CA GLY A 395 -15.93 1.45 -7.63
C GLY A 395 -16.86 1.54 -6.44
N VAL A 396 -17.65 0.51 -6.23
CA VAL A 396 -18.56 0.40 -5.09
C VAL A 396 -18.17 -0.82 -4.27
N VAL A 397 -17.99 -0.60 -2.97
CA VAL A 397 -17.64 -1.64 -2.00
C VAL A 397 -18.83 -1.99 -1.12
N ASN A 398 -19.13 -3.27 -1.03
CA ASN A 398 -19.98 -3.83 0.00
C ASN A 398 -19.16 -4.84 0.79
N ALA A 399 -19.16 -4.73 2.11
CA ALA A 399 -18.32 -5.58 2.93
C ALA A 399 -19.02 -5.97 4.24
N THR A 400 -18.73 -7.16 4.70
CA THR A 400 -19.02 -7.63 6.05
C THR A 400 -17.71 -7.93 6.74
N VAL A 401 -17.50 -7.31 7.89
CA VAL A 401 -16.33 -7.55 8.75
C VAL A 401 -16.79 -8.13 10.06
N LEU A 402 -16.26 -9.27 10.41
CA LEU A 402 -16.42 -9.90 11.73
C LEU A 402 -15.19 -9.57 12.57
N VAL A 403 -15.40 -9.14 13.80
CA VAL A 403 -14.35 -8.82 14.76
C VAL A 403 -14.64 -9.56 16.06
N GLU A 404 -13.71 -10.36 16.51
CA GLU A 404 -13.74 -11.00 17.82
C GLU A 404 -12.55 -10.48 18.61
N HIS A 405 -12.82 -9.82 19.71
CA HIS A 405 -11.76 -9.30 20.59
C HIS A 405 -11.88 -9.96 21.97
N GLY A 406 -10.76 -10.41 22.49
CA GLY A 406 -10.67 -11.02 23.80
C GLY A 406 -9.24 -11.22 24.26
N ARG A 407 -9.05 -12.09 25.26
CA ARG A 407 -7.73 -12.37 25.85
C ARG A 407 -6.71 -12.94 24.87
N GLY A 408 -7.16 -13.59 23.81
CA GLY A 408 -6.31 -14.16 22.75
C GLY A 408 -5.93 -13.17 21.65
N GLY A 409 -6.24 -11.89 21.80
CA GLY A 409 -6.02 -10.88 20.77
C GLY A 409 -7.29 -10.53 20.02
N THR A 410 -7.10 -9.91 18.84
CA THR A 410 -8.20 -9.54 17.95
C THR A 410 -8.20 -10.44 16.72
N HIS A 411 -9.29 -11.15 16.50
CA HIS A 411 -9.54 -11.96 15.32
C HIS A 411 -10.49 -11.23 14.38
N LEU A 412 -10.14 -11.22 13.09
CA LEU A 412 -10.93 -10.56 12.05
C LEU A 412 -11.25 -11.53 10.92
N ALA A 413 -12.44 -11.37 10.35
CA ALA A 413 -12.79 -11.97 9.06
C ALA A 413 -13.49 -10.93 8.18
N LEU A 414 -13.22 -10.98 6.88
CA LEU A 414 -13.72 -10.05 5.87
C LEU A 414 -14.37 -10.82 4.73
N ASP A 415 -15.55 -10.40 4.32
CA ASP A 415 -16.16 -10.76 3.04
C ASP A 415 -16.56 -9.45 2.33
N ALA A 416 -15.90 -9.13 1.23
CA ALA A 416 -16.13 -7.89 0.48
C ALA A 416 -16.42 -8.20 -0.99
N SER A 417 -17.44 -7.58 -1.51
CA SER A 417 -17.77 -7.53 -2.92
C SER A 417 -17.57 -6.11 -3.46
N LEU A 418 -16.78 -6.01 -4.49
CA LEU A 418 -16.46 -4.75 -5.14
C LEU A 418 -17.03 -4.81 -6.57
N SER A 419 -17.70 -3.74 -6.98
CA SER A 419 -18.27 -3.63 -8.32
C SER A 419 -17.78 -2.37 -9.04
N ASP A 420 -17.71 -2.46 -10.37
CA ASP A 420 -17.27 -1.37 -11.26
C ASP A 420 -15.94 -0.72 -10.86
N ILE A 421 -14.96 -1.57 -10.56
CA ILE A 421 -13.66 -1.14 -10.04
C ILE A 421 -12.82 -0.54 -11.15
N ALA A 422 -12.18 0.59 -10.83
CA ALA A 422 -11.10 1.17 -11.62
C ALA A 422 -9.96 1.55 -10.67
N LEU A 423 -8.78 0.96 -10.91
CA LEU A 423 -7.56 1.21 -10.15
C LEU A 423 -6.49 1.74 -11.09
N GLN A 424 -5.82 2.80 -10.70
CA GLN A 424 -4.70 3.37 -11.43
C GLN A 424 -3.38 3.14 -10.69
N ARG A 425 -2.36 2.76 -11.46
CA ARG A 425 -0.96 2.72 -11.06
C ARG A 425 -0.15 3.53 -12.08
N PRO A 426 1.00 4.12 -11.74
CA PRO A 426 1.85 4.76 -12.74
C PRO A 426 2.10 3.84 -13.94
N GLY A 427 1.60 4.27 -15.10
CA GLY A 427 1.69 3.52 -16.36
C GLY A 427 0.75 2.33 -16.54
N HIS A 428 -0.08 1.97 -15.57
CA HIS A 428 -1.01 0.84 -15.65
C HIS A 428 -2.39 1.22 -15.13
N PHE A 429 -3.40 0.59 -15.70
CA PHE A 429 -4.79 0.75 -15.27
C PHE A 429 -5.45 -0.61 -15.20
N VAL A 430 -6.24 -0.85 -14.15
CA VAL A 430 -6.99 -2.09 -13.94
C VAL A 430 -8.46 -1.75 -13.80
N ALA A 431 -9.30 -2.39 -14.58
CA ALA A 431 -10.74 -2.29 -14.46
C ALA A 431 -11.35 -3.68 -14.30
N ALA A 432 -12.31 -3.81 -13.38
CA ALA A 432 -13.05 -5.05 -13.18
C ALA A 432 -14.52 -4.76 -12.88
N PRO A 433 -15.48 -5.42 -13.54
CA PRO A 433 -16.90 -5.26 -13.22
C PRO A 433 -17.26 -5.79 -11.85
N ALA A 434 -16.59 -6.87 -11.40
CA ALA A 434 -16.80 -7.44 -10.08
C ALA A 434 -15.52 -8.11 -9.56
N VAL A 435 -15.24 -7.91 -8.26
CA VAL A 435 -14.19 -8.62 -7.52
C VAL A 435 -14.75 -8.99 -6.16
N ARG A 436 -14.54 -10.22 -5.73
CA ARG A 436 -14.83 -10.67 -4.37
C ARG A 436 -13.54 -10.92 -3.62
N ILE A 437 -13.47 -10.40 -2.40
CA ILE A 437 -12.34 -10.58 -1.49
C ILE A 437 -12.87 -11.20 -0.22
N THR A 438 -12.33 -12.35 0.15
CA THR A 438 -12.61 -12.98 1.43
C THR A 438 -11.30 -13.15 2.19
N ALA A 439 -11.31 -12.81 3.47
CA ALA A 439 -10.17 -13.06 4.34
C ALA A 439 -10.68 -13.57 5.69
N GLY A 440 -10.04 -14.60 6.21
CA GLY A 440 -10.41 -15.21 7.47
C GLY A 440 -9.20 -15.49 8.34
N ASP A 441 -9.47 -15.70 9.63
CA ASP A 441 -8.46 -16.01 10.63
C ASP A 441 -7.34 -14.96 10.67
N ILE A 442 -7.72 -13.67 10.53
CA ILE A 442 -6.79 -12.57 10.68
C ILE A 442 -6.60 -12.32 12.17
N VAL A 443 -5.39 -12.48 12.67
CA VAL A 443 -5.05 -12.27 14.07
C VAL A 443 -4.12 -11.06 14.20
N LEU A 444 -4.55 -10.09 15.03
CA LEU A 444 -3.75 -8.94 15.42
C LEU A 444 -3.30 -9.14 16.87
N ASP A 445 -2.00 -9.31 17.08
CA ASP A 445 -1.44 -9.52 18.41
C ASP A 445 -0.07 -8.86 18.54
N GLY A 446 0.08 -7.93 19.49
CA GLY A 446 1.32 -7.24 19.79
C GLY A 446 1.99 -6.50 18.61
N GLY A 447 1.18 -6.01 17.65
CA GLY A 447 1.67 -5.36 16.43
C GLY A 447 2.03 -6.33 15.29
N ALA A 448 1.93 -7.63 15.51
CA ALA A 448 2.07 -8.64 14.48
C ALA A 448 0.71 -8.96 13.84
N VAL A 449 0.74 -9.22 12.53
CA VAL A 449 -0.43 -9.61 11.74
C VAL A 449 -0.21 -11.02 11.21
N THR A 450 -1.19 -11.90 11.47
CA THR A 450 -1.24 -13.22 10.87
C THR A 450 -2.57 -13.36 10.13
N VAL A 451 -2.54 -13.89 8.92
CA VAL A 451 -3.72 -14.07 8.06
C VAL A 451 -3.80 -15.55 7.69
N GLY A 452 -4.78 -16.24 8.23
CA GLY A 452 -4.96 -17.68 7.99
C GLY A 452 -5.38 -17.97 6.54
N ARG A 453 -6.27 -17.17 5.98
CA ARG A 453 -6.73 -17.33 4.59
C ARG A 453 -7.13 -16.02 3.95
N VAL A 454 -6.72 -15.83 2.69
CA VAL A 454 -7.21 -14.76 1.79
C VAL A 454 -7.58 -15.37 0.46
N ALA A 455 -8.71 -14.97 -0.11
CA ALA A 455 -9.08 -15.29 -1.47
C ALA A 455 -9.58 -14.03 -2.20
N VAL A 456 -9.12 -13.85 -3.45
CA VAL A 456 -9.58 -12.80 -4.36
C VAL A 456 -10.05 -13.47 -5.64
N VAL A 457 -11.29 -13.23 -6.01
CA VAL A 457 -11.91 -13.83 -7.18
C VAL A 457 -12.50 -12.75 -8.08
N SER A 458 -12.23 -12.87 -9.38
CA SER A 458 -12.84 -12.02 -10.40
C SER A 458 -13.03 -12.84 -11.69
N ASP A 459 -14.25 -12.84 -12.21
CA ASP A 459 -14.54 -13.56 -13.46
C ASP A 459 -13.92 -12.85 -14.67
N ARG A 460 -13.82 -11.53 -14.61
CA ARG A 460 -13.29 -10.71 -15.68
C ARG A 460 -12.64 -9.46 -15.12
N LEU A 461 -11.43 -9.18 -15.58
CA LEU A 461 -10.80 -7.89 -15.38
C LEU A 461 -10.01 -7.49 -16.64
N THR A 462 -9.75 -6.23 -16.80
CA THR A 462 -8.96 -5.67 -17.89
C THR A 462 -7.75 -4.95 -17.29
N LEU A 463 -6.56 -5.33 -17.74
CA LEU A 463 -5.32 -4.66 -17.41
C LEU A 463 -4.87 -3.84 -18.62
N GLU A 464 -4.61 -2.54 -18.44
CA GLU A 464 -4.07 -1.66 -19.47
C GLU A 464 -2.66 -1.21 -19.11
N GLU A 465 -1.75 -1.29 -20.07
CA GLU A 465 -0.43 -0.71 -20.00
C GLU A 465 -0.42 0.61 -20.79
N ARG A 466 -0.52 1.72 -20.08
CA ARG A 466 -0.67 3.07 -20.67
C ARG A 466 0.66 3.73 -21.04
N THR A 467 1.78 3.16 -20.61
CA THR A 467 3.13 3.59 -21.03
C THR A 467 3.43 3.19 -22.48
N ALA A 468 2.79 2.14 -22.97
CA ALA A 468 2.95 1.68 -24.33
C ALA A 468 2.15 2.54 -25.34
N LYS A 469 2.71 2.75 -26.53
CA LYS A 469 2.02 3.39 -27.66
C LYS A 469 2.00 2.45 -28.84
N PRO A 470 0.81 1.94 -29.25
CA PRO A 470 -0.53 2.14 -28.68
C PRO A 470 -0.68 1.53 -27.29
N VAL A 471 -1.69 1.98 -26.52
CA VAL A 471 -2.04 1.40 -25.20
C VAL A 471 -2.31 -0.09 -25.36
N ARG A 472 -1.72 -0.91 -24.50
CA ARG A 472 -1.89 -2.37 -24.51
C ARG A 472 -2.96 -2.77 -23.52
N THR A 473 -3.87 -3.60 -23.97
CA THR A 473 -5.00 -4.09 -23.16
C THR A 473 -4.93 -5.60 -23.03
N TRP A 474 -4.95 -6.08 -21.79
CA TRP A 474 -4.91 -7.49 -21.44
C TRP A 474 -6.23 -7.91 -20.80
N PRO A 475 -7.07 -8.68 -21.49
CA PRO A 475 -8.24 -9.29 -20.86
C PRO A 475 -7.78 -10.45 -19.97
N VAL A 476 -8.16 -10.38 -18.71
CA VAL A 476 -7.93 -11.43 -17.71
C VAL A 476 -9.27 -12.01 -17.31
N GLN A 477 -9.39 -13.32 -17.33
CA GLN A 477 -10.60 -14.06 -16.99
C GLN A 477 -10.30 -15.11 -15.92
N ASN A 478 -11.33 -15.44 -15.14
CA ASN A 478 -11.26 -16.48 -14.12
C ASN A 478 -10.09 -16.30 -13.16
N LEU A 479 -9.86 -15.04 -12.72
CA LEU A 479 -8.83 -14.74 -11.74
C LEU A 479 -9.22 -15.30 -10.38
N VAL A 480 -8.39 -16.16 -9.86
CA VAL A 480 -8.47 -16.69 -8.48
C VAL A 480 -7.09 -16.54 -7.84
N ILE A 481 -7.03 -15.79 -6.77
CA ILE A 481 -5.85 -15.67 -5.91
C ILE A 481 -6.24 -16.24 -4.55
N GLU A 482 -5.48 -17.18 -4.04
CA GLU A 482 -5.64 -17.73 -2.71
C GLU A 482 -4.31 -17.68 -1.97
N ALA A 483 -4.34 -17.27 -0.70
CA ALA A 483 -3.19 -17.32 0.17
C ALA A 483 -3.57 -17.86 1.54
N LYS A 484 -2.65 -18.55 2.20
CA LYS A 484 -2.83 -19.15 3.53
C LYS A 484 -1.60 -18.94 4.38
N ASP A 485 -1.82 -18.81 5.69
CA ASP A 485 -0.79 -18.78 6.73
C ASP A 485 0.25 -17.67 6.54
N LEU A 486 -0.19 -16.50 6.04
CA LEU A 486 0.67 -15.34 5.90
C LEU A 486 0.91 -14.69 7.25
N SER A 487 2.17 -14.45 7.62
CA SER A 487 2.50 -13.82 8.90
C SER A 487 3.63 -12.80 8.78
N SER A 488 3.53 -11.74 9.57
CA SER A 488 4.62 -10.78 9.76
C SER A 488 5.61 -11.21 10.86
N ARG A 489 5.36 -12.31 11.57
CA ARG A 489 6.28 -12.87 12.57
C ARG A 489 7.36 -13.70 11.90
N ARG A 490 8.63 -13.48 12.28
CA ARG A 490 9.76 -14.23 11.72
C ARG A 490 9.74 -15.74 12.03
N GLU A 491 9.18 -16.12 13.16
CA GLU A 491 9.13 -17.52 13.64
C GLU A 491 7.85 -18.26 13.25
N ALA A 492 6.94 -17.60 12.50
CA ALA A 492 5.70 -18.24 12.08
C ALA A 492 5.93 -19.27 10.98
N VAL A 493 4.97 -20.17 10.84
CA VAL A 493 4.90 -21.10 9.70
C VAL A 493 4.91 -20.29 8.40
N GLN A 494 5.65 -20.77 7.41
CA GLN A 494 5.75 -20.12 6.11
C GLN A 494 4.43 -20.25 5.36
N GLY A 495 3.94 -19.12 4.85
CA GLY A 495 2.70 -19.08 4.11
C GLY A 495 2.81 -19.63 2.70
N VAL A 496 1.67 -19.91 2.11
CA VAL A 496 1.54 -20.34 0.71
C VAL A 496 0.53 -19.46 -0.01
N ALA A 497 0.74 -19.25 -1.32
CA ALA A 497 -0.23 -18.56 -2.16
C ALA A 497 -0.32 -19.19 -3.54
N SER A 498 -1.45 -19.03 -4.19
CA SER A 498 -1.65 -19.42 -5.58
C SER A 498 -2.42 -18.35 -6.33
N LEU A 499 -2.07 -18.17 -7.60
CA LEU A 499 -2.82 -17.37 -8.54
C LEU A 499 -3.13 -18.23 -9.76
N ARG A 500 -4.36 -18.19 -10.23
CA ARG A 500 -4.79 -18.80 -11.47
C ARG A 500 -5.61 -17.79 -12.25
N ALA A 501 -5.33 -17.68 -13.54
CA ALA A 501 -6.06 -16.79 -14.43
C ALA A 501 -5.93 -17.25 -15.89
N THR A 502 -6.81 -16.77 -16.73
CA THR A 502 -6.65 -16.81 -18.18
C THR A 502 -6.37 -15.40 -18.68
N VAL A 503 -5.18 -15.15 -19.21
CA VAL A 503 -4.74 -13.83 -19.68
C VAL A 503 -4.65 -13.86 -21.20
N ALA A 504 -5.50 -13.10 -21.89
CA ALA A 504 -5.57 -13.08 -23.35
C ALA A 504 -5.65 -14.48 -23.99
N GLY A 505 -6.39 -15.40 -23.36
CA GLY A 505 -6.54 -16.79 -23.81
C GLY A 505 -5.48 -17.76 -23.27
N ALA A 506 -4.39 -17.28 -22.69
CA ALA A 506 -3.35 -18.11 -22.10
C ALA A 506 -3.64 -18.46 -20.64
N ALA A 507 -3.44 -19.71 -20.24
CA ALA A 507 -3.56 -20.11 -18.85
C ALA A 507 -2.30 -19.72 -18.06
N VAL A 508 -2.48 -18.96 -16.99
CA VAL A 508 -1.43 -18.51 -16.08
C VAL A 508 -1.70 -19.10 -14.70
N SER A 509 -0.69 -19.74 -14.13
CA SER A 509 -0.73 -20.23 -12.75
C SER A 509 0.55 -19.85 -12.05
N VAL A 510 0.43 -19.30 -10.84
CA VAL A 510 1.58 -19.00 -9.98
C VAL A 510 1.34 -19.69 -8.63
N PHE A 511 2.33 -20.38 -8.15
CA PHE A 511 2.34 -21.03 -6.83
C PHE A 511 3.48 -20.43 -6.02
N VAL A 512 3.16 -19.94 -4.84
CA VAL A 512 4.11 -19.36 -3.90
C VAL A 512 4.18 -20.24 -2.66
N THR A 513 5.38 -20.59 -2.25
CA THR A 513 5.67 -21.28 -1.01
C THR A 513 6.69 -20.48 -0.21
N GLY A 514 6.81 -20.75 1.06
CA GLY A 514 7.79 -20.06 1.89
C GLY A 514 7.53 -18.57 2.07
N ALA A 515 6.27 -18.13 1.88
CA ALA A 515 5.93 -16.71 1.94
C ALA A 515 6.05 -16.14 3.35
N ARG A 516 6.81 -15.07 3.51
CA ARG A 516 6.89 -14.25 4.71
C ARG A 516 6.63 -12.80 4.35
N LEU A 517 5.92 -12.07 5.20
CA LEU A 517 5.57 -10.67 4.94
C LEU A 517 6.63 -9.67 5.41
N ALA A 518 7.37 -10.03 6.46
CA ALA A 518 8.39 -9.13 7.02
C ALA A 518 9.57 -9.93 7.62
N PRO A 519 10.77 -9.89 7.02
CA PRO A 519 11.04 -9.34 5.70
C PRO A 519 10.34 -10.13 4.59
N LEU A 520 10.11 -9.51 3.43
CA LEU A 520 9.49 -10.21 2.31
C LEU A 520 10.43 -11.29 1.78
N GLU A 521 9.98 -12.54 1.88
CA GLU A 521 10.65 -13.73 1.35
C GLU A 521 9.61 -14.61 0.68
N LEU A 522 9.93 -15.20 -0.45
CA LEU A 522 9.05 -16.13 -1.15
C LEU A 522 9.79 -17.01 -2.16
N HIS A 523 9.26 -18.21 -2.40
CA HIS A 523 9.59 -19.07 -3.51
C HIS A 523 8.36 -19.20 -4.41
N ALA A 524 8.45 -18.73 -5.64
CA ALA A 524 7.33 -18.77 -6.57
C ALA A 524 7.64 -19.64 -7.78
N THR A 525 6.67 -20.45 -8.19
CA THR A 525 6.67 -21.17 -9.46
C THR A 525 5.55 -20.63 -10.34
N ALA A 526 5.91 -20.02 -11.46
CA ALA A 526 4.97 -19.52 -12.46
C ALA A 526 4.91 -20.46 -13.66
N VAL A 527 3.73 -20.88 -14.03
CA VAL A 527 3.47 -21.74 -15.17
C VAL A 527 2.56 -21.00 -16.16
N LEU A 528 3.04 -20.85 -17.37
CA LEU A 528 2.34 -20.23 -18.49
C LEU A 528 2.05 -21.29 -19.52
N ARG A 529 0.82 -21.40 -20.00
CA ARG A 529 0.44 -22.36 -21.02
C ARG A 529 -0.32 -21.70 -22.16
N ASN A 530 0.06 -22.08 -23.39
CA ASN A 530 -0.57 -21.63 -24.62
C ASN A 530 -0.58 -20.10 -24.77
N VAL A 531 0.49 -19.43 -24.35
CA VAL A 531 0.67 -17.99 -24.58
C VAL A 531 0.93 -17.78 -26.06
N ASP A 532 0.11 -16.97 -26.74
CA ASP A 532 0.37 -16.59 -28.12
C ASP A 532 1.67 -15.80 -28.21
N ALA A 533 2.63 -16.27 -28.97
CA ALA A 533 3.91 -15.63 -29.19
C ALA A 533 3.75 -14.21 -29.79
N ALA A 534 2.67 -13.95 -30.53
CA ALA A 534 2.35 -12.63 -31.04
C ALA A 534 2.13 -11.60 -29.92
N LEU A 535 1.69 -12.03 -28.71
CA LEU A 535 1.56 -11.17 -27.54
C LEU A 535 2.93 -10.78 -27.00
N LEU A 536 3.91 -11.69 -27.06
CA LEU A 536 5.28 -11.42 -26.59
C LEU A 536 5.98 -10.35 -27.42
N ARG A 537 5.57 -10.12 -28.68
CA ARG A 537 6.10 -9.04 -29.51
C ARG A 537 6.05 -7.67 -28.82
N LEU A 538 5.09 -7.51 -27.92
CA LEU A 538 4.90 -6.27 -27.16
C LEU A 538 6.03 -6.03 -26.14
N TYR A 539 6.72 -7.09 -25.75
CA TYR A 539 7.82 -7.07 -24.78
C TYR A 539 9.20 -7.27 -25.41
N VAL A 540 9.23 -7.57 -26.71
CA VAL A 540 10.50 -7.56 -27.46
C VAL A 540 10.98 -6.12 -27.55
N PRO A 541 12.16 -5.80 -27.03
CA PRO A 541 12.68 -4.44 -27.08
C PRO A 541 12.78 -3.91 -28.52
N ALA A 542 12.57 -2.61 -28.67
CA ALA A 542 12.62 -1.98 -30.00
C ALA A 542 13.99 -2.19 -30.71
N GLY A 543 15.07 -2.34 -29.94
CA GLY A 543 16.41 -2.63 -30.44
C GLY A 543 16.61 -4.08 -30.93
N VAL A 544 15.70 -5.01 -30.66
CA VAL A 544 15.81 -6.38 -31.15
C VAL A 544 15.17 -6.47 -32.53
N PRO A 545 15.93 -6.77 -33.60
CA PRO A 545 15.43 -6.71 -34.95
C PRO A 545 14.59 -7.94 -35.35
N VAL A 546 13.74 -8.44 -34.43
CA VAL A 546 12.91 -9.63 -34.61
C VAL A 546 11.47 -9.33 -34.19
N GLN A 547 10.52 -9.75 -35.01
CA GLN A 547 9.10 -9.71 -34.74
C GLN A 547 8.54 -11.13 -34.67
N LEU A 548 7.93 -11.51 -33.57
CA LEU A 548 7.20 -12.77 -33.43
C LEU A 548 5.84 -12.63 -34.11
N ALA A 549 5.55 -13.45 -35.10
CA ALA A 549 4.32 -13.41 -35.85
C ALA A 549 3.30 -14.43 -35.34
N ARG A 550 3.73 -15.66 -35.06
CA ARG A 550 2.91 -16.79 -34.60
C ARG A 550 3.71 -17.70 -33.68
N GLY A 551 3.02 -18.51 -32.92
CA GLY A 551 3.55 -19.57 -32.07
C GLY A 551 2.85 -19.64 -30.76
N LEU A 552 3.01 -20.74 -30.06
CA LEU A 552 2.52 -20.93 -28.68
C LEU A 552 3.71 -21.11 -27.74
N VAL A 553 3.70 -20.38 -26.66
CA VAL A 553 4.73 -20.44 -25.61
C VAL A 553 4.16 -21.14 -24.39
N ASN A 554 4.86 -22.18 -23.95
CA ASN A 554 4.65 -22.81 -22.66
C ASN A 554 5.94 -22.58 -21.84
N ALA A 555 5.79 -22.00 -20.65
CA ALA A 555 6.95 -21.66 -19.83
C ALA A 555 6.71 -21.99 -18.36
N THR A 556 7.77 -22.34 -17.68
CA THR A 556 7.82 -22.47 -16.22
C THR A 556 8.99 -21.66 -15.70
N PHE A 557 8.72 -20.78 -14.74
CA PHE A 557 9.70 -19.97 -14.06
C PHE A 557 9.67 -20.27 -12.57
N GLN A 558 10.83 -20.39 -11.97
CA GLN A 558 11.01 -20.41 -10.53
C GLN A 558 11.67 -19.09 -10.11
N VAL A 559 11.10 -18.46 -9.10
CA VAL A 559 11.55 -17.15 -8.60
C VAL A 559 11.73 -17.27 -7.09
N ASP A 560 12.93 -17.05 -6.63
CA ASP A 560 13.28 -16.99 -5.22
C ASP A 560 13.60 -15.54 -4.89
N HIS A 561 12.88 -14.96 -3.95
CA HIS A 561 13.05 -13.57 -3.55
C HIS A 561 13.30 -13.48 -2.05
N ALA A 562 14.37 -12.77 -1.69
CA ALA A 562 14.63 -12.34 -0.33
C ALA A 562 15.20 -10.91 -0.35
N VAL A 563 14.72 -10.05 0.55
CA VAL A 563 15.13 -8.62 0.59
C VAL A 563 16.66 -8.47 0.72
N THR A 564 17.31 -9.37 1.45
CA THR A 564 18.76 -9.34 1.69
C THR A 564 19.59 -9.92 0.55
N GLU A 565 19.04 -10.92 -0.17
CA GLU A 565 19.76 -11.69 -1.20
C GLU A 565 19.40 -11.28 -2.63
N GLY A 566 18.30 -10.53 -2.79
CA GLY A 566 17.77 -10.14 -4.07
C GLY A 566 16.78 -11.16 -4.66
N THR A 567 16.68 -11.20 -5.97
CA THR A 567 15.77 -12.10 -6.70
C THR A 567 16.57 -13.05 -7.57
N ASN A 568 16.37 -14.35 -7.38
CA ASN A 568 16.88 -15.40 -8.26
C ASN A 568 15.76 -15.91 -9.15
N VAL A 569 16.09 -16.18 -10.43
CA VAL A 569 15.13 -16.64 -11.44
C VAL A 569 15.74 -17.78 -12.22
N THR A 570 15.03 -18.89 -12.29
CA THR A 570 15.30 -19.96 -13.25
C THR A 570 14.08 -20.16 -14.13
N GLY A 571 14.27 -20.55 -15.37
CA GLY A 571 13.16 -20.68 -16.29
C GLY A 571 13.39 -21.62 -17.44
N ASP A 572 12.32 -22.26 -17.89
CA ASP A 572 12.27 -23.11 -19.06
C ASP A 572 11.05 -22.71 -19.90
N ALA A 573 11.24 -22.43 -21.17
CA ALA A 573 10.20 -22.06 -22.09
C ALA A 573 10.31 -22.85 -23.38
N ILE A 574 9.18 -23.39 -23.86
CA ILE A 574 9.08 -24.09 -25.14
C ILE A 574 8.14 -23.30 -26.03
N LEU A 575 8.65 -22.87 -27.17
CA LEU A 575 7.90 -22.20 -28.22
C LEU A 575 7.60 -23.23 -29.31
N THR A 576 6.34 -23.47 -29.58
CA THR A 576 5.86 -24.42 -30.60
C THR A 576 5.23 -23.68 -31.76
N GLY A 577 5.51 -24.15 -33.00
CA GLY A 577 4.97 -23.53 -34.22
C GLY A 577 5.39 -22.07 -34.38
N LEU A 578 6.64 -21.74 -33.98
CA LEU A 578 7.14 -20.37 -34.03
C LEU A 578 7.31 -19.92 -35.50
N GLU A 579 6.76 -18.74 -35.78
CA GLU A 579 7.04 -17.93 -36.97
C GLU A 579 7.55 -16.58 -36.52
N ALA A 580 8.77 -16.22 -36.88
CA ALA A 580 9.39 -14.95 -36.56
C ALA A 580 9.92 -14.28 -37.82
N GLN A 581 9.82 -12.96 -37.90
CA GLN A 581 10.26 -12.17 -39.04
C GLN A 581 11.25 -11.09 -38.56
N GLY A 582 12.26 -10.82 -39.35
CA GLY A 582 13.20 -9.71 -39.11
C GLY A 582 12.51 -8.37 -39.28
N ARG A 583 13.14 -7.33 -38.73
CA ARG A 583 12.76 -5.91 -38.87
C ARG A 583 13.91 -5.14 -39.48
N ASP A 584 13.63 -3.97 -40.02
CA ASP A 584 14.60 -3.02 -40.52
C ASP A 584 15.58 -3.62 -41.54
N ALA A 585 16.85 -3.64 -41.26
CA ALA A 585 17.87 -4.26 -42.12
C ALA A 585 17.70 -5.76 -42.33
N PHE A 586 16.92 -6.44 -41.48
CA PHE A 586 16.64 -7.87 -41.49
C PHE A 586 15.21 -8.23 -41.94
N ALA A 587 14.44 -7.25 -42.45
CA ALA A 587 13.03 -7.44 -42.84
C ALA A 587 12.78 -8.55 -43.85
N THR A 588 13.81 -8.97 -44.61
CA THR A 588 13.74 -10.08 -45.55
C THR A 588 13.94 -11.44 -44.92
N LEU A 589 14.39 -11.50 -43.66
CA LEU A 589 14.69 -12.73 -42.94
C LEU A 589 13.45 -13.23 -42.21
N ALA A 590 13.18 -14.52 -42.30
CA ALA A 590 12.17 -15.18 -41.53
C ALA A 590 12.69 -16.49 -40.92
N VAL A 591 12.17 -16.85 -39.78
CA VAL A 591 12.51 -18.08 -39.07
C VAL A 591 11.21 -18.81 -38.75
N THR A 592 11.15 -20.07 -39.11
CA THR A 592 10.09 -20.96 -38.66
C THR A 592 10.67 -22.12 -37.86
N SER A 593 10.07 -22.43 -36.73
CA SER A 593 10.53 -23.53 -35.87
C SER A 593 9.33 -24.34 -35.37
N PRO A 594 9.36 -25.66 -35.51
CA PRO A 594 8.35 -26.52 -34.91
C PRO A 594 8.43 -26.51 -33.39
N SER A 595 9.63 -26.44 -32.84
CA SER A 595 9.88 -26.36 -31.41
C SER A 595 11.20 -25.69 -31.12
N LEU A 596 11.17 -24.66 -30.26
CA LEU A 596 12.34 -23.95 -29.78
C LEU A 596 12.27 -23.89 -28.25
N ARG A 597 13.33 -24.30 -27.59
CA ARG A 597 13.43 -24.29 -26.15
C ARG A 597 14.41 -23.20 -25.70
N VAL A 598 14.02 -22.43 -24.71
CA VAL A 598 14.83 -21.41 -24.03
C VAL A 598 14.92 -21.77 -22.55
N THR A 599 16.13 -21.95 -22.05
CA THR A 599 16.36 -22.17 -20.62
C THR A 599 17.18 -21.02 -20.03
N ILE A 600 16.81 -20.60 -18.83
CA ILE A 600 17.54 -19.59 -18.05
C ILE A 600 17.90 -20.23 -16.71
N ALA A 601 19.16 -20.26 -16.36
CA ALA A 601 19.65 -20.74 -15.09
C ALA A 601 20.41 -19.66 -14.37
N ASP A 602 20.24 -19.59 -13.04
CA ASP A 602 20.94 -18.69 -12.14
C ASP A 602 20.84 -17.21 -12.52
N GLY A 603 19.63 -16.78 -12.97
CA GLY A 603 19.33 -15.38 -13.16
C GLY A 603 19.21 -14.69 -11.81
N ARG A 604 20.06 -13.72 -11.50
CA ARG A 604 20.05 -12.99 -10.23
C ARG A 604 19.95 -11.48 -10.45
N ARG A 605 19.06 -10.87 -9.70
CA ARG A 605 18.95 -9.41 -9.64
C ARG A 605 19.15 -8.94 -8.20
N GLN A 606 20.11 -8.04 -8.00
CA GLN A 606 20.34 -7.39 -6.71
C GLN A 606 20.50 -5.88 -6.93
N GLY A 607 19.46 -5.12 -6.60
CA GLY A 607 19.39 -3.71 -6.95
C GLY A 607 19.38 -3.50 -8.47
N GLU A 608 20.39 -2.76 -8.98
CA GLU A 608 20.60 -2.53 -10.41
C GLU A 608 21.48 -3.59 -11.08
N ASN A 609 22.10 -4.45 -10.28
CA ASN A 609 22.97 -5.51 -10.80
C ASN A 609 22.13 -6.69 -11.29
N LEU A 610 22.37 -7.11 -12.52
CA LEU A 610 21.78 -8.28 -13.13
C LEU A 610 22.91 -9.27 -13.48
N SER A 611 22.75 -10.53 -13.13
CA SER A 611 23.62 -11.60 -13.60
C SER A 611 22.79 -12.79 -14.04
N VAL A 612 23.23 -13.50 -15.08
CA VAL A 612 22.61 -14.73 -15.54
C VAL A 612 23.71 -15.77 -15.70
N GLY A 613 23.64 -16.84 -14.92
CA GLY A 613 24.64 -17.90 -14.98
C GLY A 613 24.68 -18.56 -16.33
N ARG A 614 23.50 -18.95 -16.87
CA ARG A 614 23.40 -19.58 -18.19
C ARG A 614 22.08 -19.27 -18.89
N VAL A 615 22.14 -18.95 -20.16
CA VAL A 615 21.01 -18.93 -21.08
C VAL A 615 21.28 -19.90 -22.23
N GLU A 616 20.35 -20.80 -22.51
CA GLU A 616 20.48 -21.73 -23.63
C GLU A 616 19.22 -21.66 -24.51
N LEU A 617 19.45 -21.51 -25.79
CA LEU A 617 18.45 -21.61 -26.86
C LEU A 617 18.73 -22.88 -27.66
N SER A 618 17.74 -23.79 -27.75
CA SER A 618 17.92 -25.04 -28.47
C SER A 618 16.66 -25.43 -29.24
N GLY A 619 16.83 -26.10 -30.37
CA GLY A 619 15.70 -26.56 -31.21
C GLY A 619 16.07 -26.89 -32.63
N ALA A 620 15.09 -26.85 -33.50
CA ALA A 620 15.23 -27.03 -34.93
C ALA A 620 14.42 -25.98 -35.67
N GLY A 621 14.76 -25.66 -36.91
CA GLY A 621 14.01 -24.64 -37.64
C GLY A 621 14.49 -24.43 -39.06
N VAL A 622 13.76 -23.61 -39.76
CA VAL A 622 14.09 -23.16 -41.11
C VAL A 622 14.32 -21.67 -41.09
N PHE A 623 15.43 -21.27 -41.58
CA PHE A 623 15.79 -19.87 -41.77
C PHE A 623 15.65 -19.53 -43.27
N THR A 624 14.90 -18.50 -43.60
CA THR A 624 14.68 -18.05 -44.98
C THR A 624 15.04 -16.57 -45.14
N ASP A 625 15.64 -16.21 -46.27
CA ASP A 625 15.81 -14.83 -46.70
C ASP A 625 15.13 -14.64 -48.06
N SER A 626 14.22 -13.66 -48.10
CA SER A 626 13.42 -13.36 -49.28
C SER A 626 14.11 -12.42 -50.30
N ARG A 627 15.40 -12.10 -50.14
CA ARG A 627 16.14 -11.30 -51.12
C ARG A 627 16.29 -12.06 -52.42
N GLY A 628 15.61 -11.63 -53.47
CA GLY A 628 15.69 -12.24 -54.81
C GLY A 628 15.01 -13.62 -54.82
N THR A 629 15.74 -14.65 -55.24
CA THR A 629 15.34 -16.06 -55.11
C THR A 629 15.63 -16.48 -53.67
N SER A 630 14.64 -16.83 -52.87
CA SER A 630 14.77 -17.03 -51.40
C SER A 630 15.86 -18.03 -51.02
N ALA A 631 16.79 -17.60 -50.23
CA ALA A 631 17.76 -18.46 -49.53
C ALA A 631 17.06 -19.20 -48.40
N ARG A 632 17.32 -20.53 -48.32
CA ARG A 632 16.70 -21.40 -47.32
C ARG A 632 17.74 -22.27 -46.63
N PHE A 633 17.82 -22.21 -45.29
CA PHE A 633 18.68 -23.03 -44.47
C PHE A 633 17.85 -23.87 -43.51
N ASP A 634 17.85 -25.19 -43.72
CA ASP A 634 17.13 -26.14 -42.87
C ASP A 634 18.07 -26.62 -41.76
N LEU A 635 17.79 -26.17 -40.51
CA LEU A 635 18.53 -26.55 -39.30
C LEU A 635 17.84 -27.72 -38.61
N THR A 636 18.53 -28.85 -38.51
CA THR A 636 18.06 -30.01 -37.74
C THR A 636 18.36 -29.86 -36.28
N GLN A 637 19.39 -29.06 -35.93
CA GLN A 637 19.73 -28.69 -34.58
C GLN A 637 20.30 -27.27 -34.57
N LEU A 638 19.76 -26.46 -33.64
CA LEU A 638 20.25 -25.16 -33.26
C LEU A 638 20.53 -25.21 -31.78
N ARG A 639 21.72 -24.80 -31.34
CA ARG A 639 22.05 -24.60 -29.96
C ARG A 639 22.92 -23.36 -29.82
N ILE A 640 22.45 -22.40 -29.01
CA ILE A 640 23.20 -21.20 -28.61
C ILE A 640 23.15 -21.15 -27.09
N ALA A 641 24.32 -21.12 -26.46
CA ALA A 641 24.45 -21.03 -25.01
C ALA A 641 25.33 -19.84 -24.64
N THR A 642 24.93 -19.11 -23.60
CA THR A 642 25.74 -18.04 -23.00
C THR A 642 25.90 -18.32 -21.51
N GLU A 643 27.13 -18.10 -20.97
CA GLU A 643 27.45 -18.30 -19.56
C GLU A 643 28.12 -17.07 -18.97
N GLY A 644 27.69 -16.68 -17.76
CA GLY A 644 28.30 -15.58 -17.00
C GLY A 644 27.95 -14.19 -17.55
N LEU A 645 26.72 -14.00 -18.04
CA LEU A 645 26.24 -12.69 -18.48
C LEU A 645 25.99 -11.78 -17.27
N THR A 646 26.60 -10.60 -17.26
CA THR A 646 26.46 -9.63 -16.16
C THR A 646 26.15 -8.23 -16.65
N TRP A 647 25.39 -7.47 -15.86
CA TRP A 647 25.16 -6.05 -16.03
C TRP A 647 25.22 -5.33 -14.66
N PRO A 648 25.98 -4.23 -14.51
CA PRO A 648 27.02 -3.78 -15.46
C PRO A 648 28.04 -4.87 -15.79
N ALA A 649 28.54 -4.87 -17.03
CA ALA A 649 29.42 -5.93 -17.49
C ALA A 649 30.77 -5.90 -16.73
N SER A 650 30.97 -6.84 -15.83
CA SER A 650 32.20 -7.00 -15.05
C SER A 650 33.23 -7.85 -15.77
N ALA A 651 32.78 -8.82 -16.57
CA ALA A 651 33.59 -9.71 -17.41
C ALA A 651 32.79 -10.08 -18.67
N PRO A 652 33.45 -10.45 -19.76
CA PRO A 652 32.76 -10.99 -20.93
C PRO A 652 32.17 -12.37 -20.64
N ALA A 653 30.90 -12.56 -21.07
CA ALA A 653 30.21 -13.84 -20.99
C ALA A 653 30.78 -14.81 -22.04
N ARG A 654 30.86 -16.11 -21.71
CA ARG A 654 31.19 -17.15 -22.68
C ARG A 654 29.98 -17.42 -23.59
N VAL A 655 30.21 -17.60 -24.87
CA VAL A 655 29.20 -17.97 -25.85
C VAL A 655 29.61 -19.22 -26.58
N GLU A 656 28.66 -20.14 -26.75
CA GLU A 656 28.80 -21.34 -27.57
C GLU A 656 27.67 -21.37 -28.61
N VAL A 657 27.99 -21.67 -29.83
CA VAL A 657 27.05 -21.81 -30.96
C VAL A 657 27.28 -23.14 -31.64
N SER A 658 26.23 -23.90 -31.84
CA SER A 658 26.28 -25.16 -32.60
C SER A 658 25.05 -25.27 -33.50
N LEU A 659 25.29 -25.37 -34.81
CA LEU A 659 24.26 -25.53 -35.82
C LEU A 659 24.52 -26.82 -36.62
N ARG A 660 23.48 -27.61 -36.85
CA ARG A 660 23.50 -28.78 -37.72
C ARG A 660 22.50 -28.59 -38.82
N PHE A 661 22.98 -28.62 -40.05
CA PHE A 661 22.18 -28.47 -41.24
C PHE A 661 21.67 -29.83 -41.76
N ARG A 662 20.52 -29.82 -42.41
CA ARG A 662 19.93 -31.06 -42.95
C ARG A 662 20.87 -31.79 -43.88
N ASP A 663 21.70 -31.07 -44.65
CA ASP A 663 22.64 -31.61 -45.66
C ASP A 663 23.97 -32.04 -45.05
N ARG A 664 24.00 -32.39 -43.77
CA ARG A 664 25.19 -32.83 -42.98
C ARG A 664 26.26 -31.79 -42.76
N GLY A 665 25.99 -30.55 -43.12
CA GLY A 665 26.88 -29.44 -42.71
C GLY A 665 26.75 -29.11 -41.27
N GLU A 666 27.82 -28.61 -40.67
CA GLU A 666 27.84 -28.18 -39.24
C GLU A 666 28.62 -26.89 -39.09
N LEU A 667 28.18 -26.09 -38.13
CA LEU A 667 28.86 -24.92 -37.68
C LEU A 667 28.94 -25.00 -36.17
N ASP A 668 30.16 -24.99 -35.63
CA ASP A 668 30.42 -24.93 -34.22
C ASP A 668 31.25 -23.67 -33.94
N GLY A 669 30.96 -23.01 -32.85
CA GLY A 669 31.64 -21.78 -32.44
C GLY A 669 31.68 -21.59 -30.97
N SER A 670 32.72 -20.93 -30.53
CA SER A 670 32.85 -20.49 -29.14
C SER A 670 33.56 -19.15 -29.08
N GLY A 671 33.28 -18.40 -28.02
CA GLY A 671 33.86 -17.09 -27.85
C GLY A 671 33.32 -16.36 -26.67
N THR A 672 33.33 -15.06 -26.76
CA THR A 672 32.87 -14.17 -25.68
C THR A 672 31.88 -13.13 -26.19
N ALA A 673 30.93 -12.76 -25.34
CA ALA A 673 30.03 -11.64 -25.58
C ALA A 673 29.98 -10.70 -24.36
N ARG A 674 29.72 -9.45 -24.60
CA ARG A 674 29.58 -8.44 -23.57
C ARG A 674 28.34 -7.62 -23.84
N LEU A 675 27.49 -7.48 -22.85
CA LEU A 675 26.33 -6.56 -22.89
C LEU A 675 26.83 -5.15 -22.59
N THR A 676 26.59 -4.20 -23.49
CA THR A 676 27.03 -2.81 -23.35
C THR A 676 25.91 -1.85 -22.99
N ALA A 677 24.65 -2.25 -23.21
CA ALA A 677 23.47 -1.58 -22.68
C ALA A 677 22.36 -2.58 -22.38
N PRO A 678 21.63 -2.46 -21.24
CA PRO A 678 20.52 -3.33 -20.89
C PRO A 678 19.23 -2.95 -21.61
N LEU A 679 18.16 -3.66 -21.32
CA LEU A 679 16.79 -3.31 -21.75
C LEU A 679 16.40 -1.90 -21.28
N PRO A 680 15.68 -1.12 -22.06
CA PRO A 680 15.11 -1.45 -23.38
C PRO A 680 16.04 -1.22 -24.59
N THR A 681 17.18 -0.57 -24.40
CA THR A 681 18.19 -0.30 -25.45
C THR A 681 19.27 -1.38 -25.39
N ILE A 682 19.01 -2.52 -26.04
CA ILE A 682 20.02 -3.60 -26.08
C ILE A 682 21.18 -3.18 -26.98
N ALA A 683 22.39 -3.17 -26.42
CA ALA A 683 23.62 -3.11 -27.18
C ALA A 683 24.58 -4.19 -26.69
N TRP A 684 25.28 -4.84 -27.60
CA TRP A 684 26.20 -5.93 -27.27
C TRP A 684 27.35 -6.05 -28.28
N ALA A 685 28.43 -6.62 -27.85
CA ALA A 685 29.55 -7.01 -28.68
C ALA A 685 29.93 -8.44 -28.40
N ALA A 686 30.30 -9.20 -29.44
CA ALA A 686 30.73 -10.58 -29.33
C ALA A 686 31.93 -10.85 -30.25
N GLU A 687 32.86 -11.69 -29.76
CA GLU A 687 33.97 -12.23 -30.52
C GLU A 687 33.86 -13.76 -30.52
N LEU A 688 33.67 -14.34 -31.68
CA LEU A 688 33.38 -15.78 -31.85
C LEU A 688 34.40 -16.41 -32.79
N GLY A 689 35.06 -17.46 -32.34
CA GLY A 689 35.78 -18.39 -33.19
C GLY A 689 34.80 -19.42 -33.79
N LEU A 690 34.61 -19.40 -35.08
CA LEU A 690 33.66 -20.29 -35.80
C LEU A 690 34.41 -21.31 -36.64
N GLN A 691 33.94 -22.56 -36.57
CA GLN A 691 34.38 -23.66 -37.41
C GLN A 691 33.18 -24.15 -38.24
N LEU A 692 33.30 -24.01 -39.57
CA LEU A 692 32.34 -24.54 -40.53
C LEU A 692 32.89 -25.83 -41.11
N ASN A 693 32.08 -26.88 -41.16
CA ASN A 693 32.45 -28.14 -41.72
C ASN A 693 31.38 -28.61 -42.72
N ALA A 694 31.78 -28.76 -43.97
CA ALA A 694 30.97 -29.28 -45.08
C ALA A 694 29.57 -28.60 -45.25
N VAL A 695 29.46 -27.29 -44.93
CA VAL A 695 28.21 -26.54 -45.11
C VAL A 695 27.91 -26.37 -46.59
N ASP A 696 26.69 -26.66 -47.03
CA ASP A 696 26.25 -26.47 -48.40
C ASP A 696 26.15 -25.00 -48.80
N LEU A 697 26.65 -24.66 -49.96
CA LEU A 697 26.62 -23.29 -50.49
C LEU A 697 25.39 -22.95 -51.32
N SER A 698 24.62 -23.93 -51.77
CA SER A 698 23.43 -23.66 -52.60
C SER A 698 22.49 -22.63 -52.02
N PRO A 699 22.24 -22.57 -50.69
CA PRO A 699 21.45 -21.49 -50.09
C PRO A 699 22.05 -20.11 -50.21
N LEU A 700 23.35 -19.97 -50.49
CA LEU A 700 24.00 -18.67 -50.68
C LEU A 700 23.94 -18.15 -52.10
N ALA A 701 23.49 -18.93 -53.05
CA ALA A 701 23.37 -18.51 -54.46
C ALA A 701 22.62 -17.19 -54.67
N PRO A 702 21.53 -16.88 -53.93
CA PRO A 702 20.83 -15.60 -54.05
C PRO A 702 21.62 -14.36 -53.68
N TYR A 703 22.70 -14.50 -52.93
CA TYR A 703 23.53 -13.38 -52.48
C TYR A 703 24.67 -13.05 -53.46
N ILE A 704 24.92 -13.94 -54.42
CA ILE A 704 25.96 -13.79 -55.41
C ILE A 704 25.30 -13.51 -56.75
N PRO A 705 25.38 -12.28 -57.29
CA PRO A 705 24.78 -11.99 -58.58
C PRO A 705 25.30 -12.96 -59.68
N GLY A 706 24.37 -13.53 -60.42
CA GLY A 706 24.75 -14.48 -61.49
C GLY A 706 25.02 -15.92 -61.05
N ALA A 707 25.01 -16.24 -59.74
CA ALA A 707 25.36 -17.54 -59.22
C ALA A 707 24.14 -18.50 -59.07
N GLY A 708 23.09 -18.31 -59.85
CA GLY A 708 21.99 -19.27 -59.92
C GLY A 708 22.53 -20.68 -60.28
N GLY A 709 22.16 -21.68 -59.48
CA GLY A 709 22.69 -23.03 -59.61
C GLY A 709 24.05 -23.25 -58.96
N LEU A 710 24.45 -22.41 -58.00
CA LEU A 710 25.63 -22.60 -57.18
C LEU A 710 25.48 -23.85 -56.31
N GLY A 711 26.46 -24.74 -56.34
CA GLY A 711 26.62 -25.88 -55.46
C GLY A 711 28.05 -25.96 -54.91
N GLY A 712 28.22 -26.68 -53.84
CA GLY A 712 29.53 -26.90 -53.23
C GLY A 712 29.48 -26.96 -51.70
N ARG A 713 30.56 -27.34 -51.10
CA ARG A 713 30.66 -27.44 -49.66
C ARG A 713 31.82 -26.59 -49.12
N VAL A 714 31.52 -25.82 -48.10
CA VAL A 714 32.49 -24.96 -47.41
C VAL A 714 32.98 -25.57 -46.11
N ARG A 715 34.29 -25.37 -45.86
CA ARG A 715 34.93 -25.49 -44.58
C ARG A 715 35.58 -24.14 -44.26
N ALA A 716 35.46 -23.68 -43.06
CA ALA A 716 36.10 -22.42 -42.65
C ALA A 716 36.50 -22.49 -41.19
N GLN A 717 37.55 -21.79 -40.87
CA GLN A 717 37.99 -21.48 -39.50
C GLN A 717 38.18 -19.98 -39.45
N VAL A 718 37.25 -19.29 -38.81
CA VAL A 718 37.21 -17.84 -38.82
C VAL A 718 36.90 -17.30 -37.42
N THR A 719 37.45 -16.10 -37.15
CA THR A 719 37.04 -15.29 -36.00
C THR A 719 36.09 -14.23 -36.49
N VAL A 720 34.97 -14.10 -35.82
CA VAL A 720 33.91 -13.13 -36.15
C VAL A 720 33.69 -12.17 -34.99
N ASP A 721 33.99 -10.89 -35.24
CA ASP A 721 33.67 -9.82 -34.31
C ASP A 721 32.31 -9.23 -34.71
N LEU A 722 31.34 -9.30 -33.82
CA LEU A 722 29.99 -8.76 -33.99
C LEU A 722 29.75 -7.63 -33.00
N ALA A 723 29.14 -6.55 -33.42
CA ALA A 723 28.65 -5.54 -32.53
C ALA A 723 27.28 -5.04 -33.00
N TYR A 724 26.39 -4.81 -32.07
CA TYR A 724 25.06 -4.31 -32.30
C TYR A 724 24.75 -3.14 -31.35
N ALA A 725 24.42 -1.99 -31.92
CA ALA A 725 23.95 -0.82 -31.19
C ALA A 725 22.94 -0.05 -32.09
N GLY A 726 21.83 -0.71 -32.42
CA GLY A 726 20.85 -0.24 -33.41
C GLY A 726 21.21 -0.63 -34.87
N ALA A 727 22.48 -0.85 -35.17
CA ALA A 727 22.95 -1.42 -36.43
C ALA A 727 23.94 -2.58 -36.14
N LEU A 728 23.91 -3.60 -36.97
CA LEU A 728 24.85 -4.72 -36.88
C LEU A 728 26.11 -4.41 -37.68
N THR A 729 27.27 -4.51 -37.05
CA THR A 729 28.57 -4.52 -37.71
C THR A 729 29.22 -5.88 -37.51
N ALA A 730 29.88 -6.36 -38.54
CA ALA A 730 30.55 -7.65 -38.51
C ALA A 730 31.94 -7.56 -39.19
N ARG A 731 32.93 -8.18 -38.52
CA ARG A 731 34.24 -8.40 -39.09
C ARG A 731 34.58 -9.88 -39.02
N VAL A 732 34.92 -10.46 -40.16
CA VAL A 732 35.26 -11.89 -40.28
C VAL A 732 36.71 -12.02 -40.69
N ARG A 733 37.49 -12.75 -39.91
CA ARG A 733 38.91 -12.99 -40.17
C ARG A 733 39.25 -14.47 -40.09
N GLY A 734 40.05 -14.97 -41.02
CA GLY A 734 40.49 -16.38 -40.97
C GLY A 734 40.64 -17.02 -42.34
N ASP A 735 40.48 -18.31 -42.39
CA ASP A 735 40.71 -19.12 -43.59
C ASP A 735 39.41 -19.80 -44.02
N VAL A 736 39.12 -19.77 -45.30
CA VAL A 736 37.94 -20.40 -45.90
C VAL A 736 38.38 -21.33 -47.00
N GLY A 737 37.98 -22.59 -46.89
CA GLY A 737 38.22 -23.60 -47.88
C GLY A 737 36.92 -24.23 -48.39
N GLY A 738 36.92 -24.78 -49.55
CA GLY A 738 35.74 -25.47 -50.07
C GLY A 738 36.07 -26.51 -51.12
N ALA A 739 35.13 -27.38 -51.32
CA ALA A 739 35.30 -28.46 -52.29
C ALA A 739 34.04 -28.66 -53.16
N ARG A 740 34.22 -29.16 -54.40
CA ARG A 740 33.14 -29.51 -55.31
C ARG A 740 32.23 -28.31 -55.64
N PHE A 741 32.80 -27.16 -55.87
CA PHE A 741 32.05 -26.02 -56.35
C PHE A 741 31.60 -26.26 -57.79
N ALA A 742 30.36 -25.98 -58.06
CA ALA A 742 29.82 -25.98 -59.41
C ALA A 742 28.82 -24.79 -59.55
N LEU A 743 28.92 -24.11 -60.65
CA LEU A 743 27.91 -23.17 -61.13
C LEU A 743 27.28 -23.77 -62.38
N THR A 744 26.00 -24.03 -62.32
CA THR A 744 25.25 -24.68 -63.36
C THR A 744 24.18 -23.78 -63.99
N ASP A 745 23.87 -24.00 -65.29
CA ASP A 745 22.75 -23.39 -65.93
C ASP A 745 21.91 -24.55 -66.52
N GLY A 746 20.84 -24.90 -65.81
CA GLY A 746 20.12 -26.14 -66.06
C GLY A 746 21.05 -27.36 -65.94
N ALA A 747 21.20 -28.14 -66.99
CA ALA A 747 22.05 -29.32 -67.04
C ALA A 747 23.53 -28.99 -67.38
N ARG A 748 23.87 -27.77 -67.79
CA ARG A 748 25.18 -27.40 -68.26
C ARG A 748 26.01 -26.84 -67.07
N THR A 749 27.22 -27.35 -66.88
CA THR A 749 28.18 -26.80 -65.91
C THR A 749 28.94 -25.65 -66.60
N LEU A 750 28.80 -24.43 -66.02
CA LEU A 750 29.45 -23.23 -66.49
C LEU A 750 30.80 -23.02 -65.81
N LEU A 751 30.88 -23.32 -64.50
CA LEU A 751 32.08 -23.24 -63.74
C LEU A 751 32.13 -24.42 -62.73
N ALA A 752 33.23 -25.07 -62.61
CA ALA A 752 33.43 -26.09 -61.59
C ALA A 752 34.85 -25.96 -60.98
N LEU A 753 34.97 -26.25 -59.69
CA LEU A 753 36.20 -26.19 -58.96
C LEU A 753 36.33 -27.45 -58.06
N ARG A 754 37.43 -28.14 -58.11
CA ARG A 754 37.68 -29.28 -57.21
C ARG A 754 37.83 -28.79 -55.79
N SER A 755 38.61 -27.71 -55.60
CA SER A 755 38.74 -27.03 -54.32
C SER A 755 39.11 -25.55 -54.45
N ILE A 756 38.71 -24.79 -53.52
CA ILE A 756 39.06 -23.38 -53.30
C ILE A 756 39.61 -23.22 -51.91
N ASN A 757 40.67 -22.50 -51.75
CA ASN A 757 41.22 -22.10 -50.47
C ASN A 757 41.52 -20.59 -50.49
N ALA A 758 40.87 -19.85 -49.59
CA ALA A 758 41.13 -18.44 -49.31
C ALA A 758 41.81 -18.33 -47.96
N THR A 759 43.04 -17.93 -47.93
CA THR A 759 43.80 -17.73 -46.68
C THR A 759 43.93 -16.24 -46.38
N GLY A 760 43.86 -15.88 -45.09
CA GLY A 760 43.95 -14.50 -44.63
C GLY A 760 42.78 -13.63 -45.09
N LEU A 761 41.57 -14.15 -45.05
CA LEU A 761 40.35 -13.39 -45.24
C LEU A 761 40.23 -12.34 -44.16
N ASP A 762 39.99 -11.08 -44.52
CA ASP A 762 39.49 -10.01 -43.61
C ASP A 762 38.34 -9.30 -44.29
N LEU A 763 37.14 -9.64 -43.83
CA LEU A 763 35.87 -9.10 -44.28
C LEU A 763 35.31 -8.12 -43.23
N GLN A 764 35.19 -6.86 -43.60
CA GLN A 764 34.49 -5.81 -42.82
C GLN A 764 33.14 -5.55 -43.54
N TRP A 765 32.12 -6.13 -43.04
CA TRP A 765 30.75 -6.00 -43.60
C TRP A 765 30.12 -4.66 -43.24
N PRO A 766 29.59 -3.88 -44.18
CA PRO A 766 29.41 -4.24 -45.62
C PRO A 766 30.51 -3.65 -46.51
N ASP A 767 31.57 -3.08 -46.00
CA ASP A 767 32.44 -2.12 -46.70
C ASP A 767 33.58 -2.76 -47.52
N ARG A 768 34.31 -3.69 -46.93
CA ARG A 768 35.58 -4.16 -47.50
C ARG A 768 35.85 -5.63 -47.23
N MET A 769 36.45 -6.29 -48.24
CA MET A 769 36.98 -7.67 -48.12
C MET A 769 38.41 -7.71 -48.66
N THR A 770 39.31 -8.28 -47.90
CA THR A 770 40.70 -8.52 -48.30
C THR A 770 40.99 -10.02 -48.16
N ILE A 771 41.61 -10.63 -49.16
CA ILE A 771 42.06 -12.03 -49.17
C ILE A 771 43.54 -12.00 -49.54
N LYS A 772 44.42 -12.57 -48.67
CA LYS A 772 45.86 -12.61 -48.95
C LYS A 772 46.18 -13.55 -50.08
N GLN A 773 45.67 -14.78 -50.04
CA GLN A 773 45.88 -15.73 -51.10
C GLN A 773 44.60 -16.50 -51.41
N LEU A 774 44.16 -16.49 -52.67
CA LEU A 774 43.06 -17.27 -53.21
C LEU A 774 43.65 -18.36 -54.11
N ARG A 775 43.54 -19.62 -53.70
CA ARG A 775 44.01 -20.76 -54.48
C ARG A 775 42.83 -21.57 -55.01
N LEU A 776 42.78 -21.72 -56.34
CA LEU A 776 41.80 -22.47 -57.09
C LEU A 776 42.46 -23.70 -57.73
N ARG A 777 41.99 -24.92 -57.35
CA ARG A 777 42.56 -26.15 -57.91
C ARG A 777 41.58 -26.79 -58.87
N GLN A 778 42.11 -27.15 -60.05
CA GLN A 778 41.38 -27.78 -61.13
C GLN A 778 40.07 -27.05 -61.48
N PRO A 779 40.09 -25.72 -61.69
CA PRO A 779 38.90 -25.02 -62.13
C PRO A 779 38.63 -25.43 -63.58
N TYR A 780 37.34 -25.64 -63.86
CA TYR A 780 36.75 -25.78 -65.14
C TYR A 780 35.93 -24.54 -65.44
N ALA A 781 36.09 -23.95 -66.65
CA ALA A 781 35.29 -22.84 -67.10
C ALA A 781 34.73 -23.15 -68.47
N PHE A 782 33.41 -23.00 -68.63
CA PHE A 782 32.75 -23.00 -69.91
C PHE A 782 32.55 -21.55 -70.38
N ILE A 783 33.28 -21.11 -71.41
CA ILE A 783 33.27 -19.78 -71.94
C ILE A 783 32.62 -19.81 -73.30
N GLU A 784 31.45 -19.19 -73.42
CA GLU A 784 30.70 -19.07 -74.67
C GLU A 784 30.75 -17.61 -75.09
N ARG A 785 31.05 -17.42 -76.42
CA ARG A 785 30.88 -16.15 -77.05
C ARG A 785 29.74 -16.24 -78.01
N ASP A 786 28.69 -15.44 -77.81
CA ASP A 786 27.47 -15.47 -78.64
C ASP A 786 27.68 -14.74 -80.00
N ARG A 787 26.66 -14.74 -80.81
CA ARG A 787 26.66 -14.10 -82.12
C ARG A 787 26.75 -12.62 -82.04
N GLU A 788 26.38 -12.00 -80.91
CA GLU A 788 26.50 -10.58 -80.64
C GLU A 788 27.83 -10.23 -79.97
N VAL A 789 28.80 -11.15 -79.98
CA VAL A 789 30.15 -10.94 -79.38
C VAL A 789 30.12 -10.73 -77.84
N ARG A 790 29.09 -11.24 -77.19
CA ARG A 790 28.97 -11.15 -75.71
C ARG A 790 29.41 -12.46 -75.12
N PHE A 791 29.83 -12.38 -73.87
CA PHE A 791 30.20 -13.56 -73.10
C PHE A 791 29.13 -13.82 -72.03
N PRO A 792 28.16 -14.70 -72.22
CA PRO A 792 27.05 -14.92 -71.29
C PRO A 792 27.51 -15.21 -69.88
N LEU A 793 28.58 -15.96 -69.65
CA LEU A 793 29.14 -16.23 -68.36
C LEU A 793 29.60 -14.96 -67.67
N LEU A 794 30.32 -14.08 -68.40
CA LEU A 794 30.79 -12.80 -67.82
C LEU A 794 29.63 -11.80 -67.61
N ALA A 795 28.65 -11.85 -68.56
CA ALA A 795 27.47 -10.99 -68.46
C ALA A 795 26.62 -11.30 -67.19
N ARG A 796 26.62 -12.53 -66.70
CA ARG A 796 25.93 -12.91 -65.46
C ARG A 796 26.49 -12.22 -64.22
N PHE A 797 27.79 -11.93 -64.22
CA PHE A 797 28.46 -11.21 -63.14
C PHE A 797 28.58 -9.71 -63.36
N ALA A 798 28.14 -9.22 -64.56
CA ALA A 798 28.08 -7.80 -64.86
C ALA A 798 26.98 -7.14 -64.03
N PRO A 799 27.22 -5.87 -63.62
CA PRO A 799 26.16 -5.12 -62.94
C PRO A 799 24.96 -4.91 -63.89
N PRO A 800 23.71 -4.93 -63.39
CA PRO A 800 22.57 -4.59 -64.21
C PRO A 800 22.73 -3.20 -64.80
N PRO A 801 22.33 -2.98 -66.10
CA PRO A 801 22.40 -1.66 -66.69
C PRO A 801 21.58 -0.65 -65.86
N PRO A 802 22.00 0.62 -65.75
CA PRO A 802 21.21 1.61 -65.06
C PRO A 802 19.81 1.68 -65.72
N PRO A 803 18.73 1.88 -64.92
CA PRO A 803 17.41 2.05 -65.47
C PRO A 803 17.43 3.18 -66.50
N PRO A 804 16.71 3.08 -67.64
CA PRO A 804 16.67 4.14 -68.64
C PRO A 804 16.18 5.44 -67.95
N GLU A 805 16.96 6.52 -68.12
CA GLU A 805 16.57 7.86 -67.68
C GLU A 805 15.27 8.21 -68.43
N SER A 806 14.15 8.11 -67.71
CA SER A 806 12.90 8.68 -68.17
C SER A 806 13.08 10.22 -68.13
N ALA A 807 13.23 10.83 -69.32
CA ALA A 807 13.19 12.27 -69.44
C ALA A 807 11.86 12.81 -68.94
N GLY A 808 11.84 13.49 -67.82
CA GLY A 808 10.67 14.22 -67.36
C GLY A 808 10.69 14.59 -65.90
N THR A 809 11.01 15.87 -65.70
CA THR A 809 10.74 16.78 -64.56
C THR A 809 11.67 16.72 -63.34
N PRO A 810 12.36 17.81 -62.99
CA PRO A 810 13.12 17.93 -61.77
C PRO A 810 12.19 18.28 -60.60
N SER A 811 11.98 17.36 -59.70
CA SER A 811 11.36 17.64 -58.41
C SER A 811 12.07 16.88 -57.29
N GLY A 812 12.82 17.65 -56.52
CA GLY A 812 13.03 17.49 -55.07
C GLY A 812 13.73 16.24 -54.58
N SER A 813 15.04 16.36 -54.36
CA SER A 813 15.81 15.70 -53.29
C SER A 813 15.25 14.33 -52.78
N ALA A 814 15.56 13.26 -53.53
CA ALA A 814 15.68 11.93 -52.96
C ALA A 814 17.15 11.50 -53.11
N SER A 815 17.90 11.68 -52.04
CA SER A 815 19.23 11.12 -51.85
C SER A 815 19.11 9.58 -51.78
N GLY A 816 18.87 8.96 -52.91
CA GLY A 816 19.13 7.55 -53.14
C GLY A 816 20.65 7.37 -53.25
N ALA A 817 21.33 7.39 -52.11
CA ALA A 817 22.74 7.04 -52.06
C ALA A 817 22.90 5.64 -52.64
N ALA A 818 23.54 5.52 -53.77
CA ALA A 818 23.96 4.22 -54.34
C ALA A 818 24.72 3.49 -53.21
N ARG A 819 24.23 2.31 -52.80
CA ARG A 819 24.88 1.52 -51.76
C ARG A 819 26.33 1.33 -52.17
N PRO A 820 27.31 1.65 -51.24
CA PRO A 820 28.71 1.47 -51.57
C PRO A 820 28.95 0.03 -51.95
N ARG A 821 29.51 -0.23 -53.10
CA ARG A 821 29.90 -1.56 -53.51
C ARG A 821 31.05 -1.99 -52.60
N MET A 822 30.94 -3.19 -51.98
CA MET A 822 32.01 -3.79 -51.17
C MET A 822 33.31 -3.78 -51.98
N ALA A 823 34.32 -3.11 -51.44
CA ALA A 823 35.64 -3.13 -52.04
C ALA A 823 36.34 -4.47 -51.76
N MET A 824 36.80 -5.16 -52.79
CA MET A 824 37.52 -6.43 -52.67
C MET A 824 38.96 -6.29 -53.10
N THR A 825 39.84 -6.84 -52.31
CA THR A 825 41.29 -6.88 -52.63
C THR A 825 41.78 -8.33 -52.50
N PHE A 826 42.43 -8.80 -53.52
CA PHE A 826 43.12 -10.09 -53.55
C PHE A 826 44.62 -9.80 -53.70
N GLU A 827 45.42 -10.13 -52.69
CA GLU A 827 46.86 -9.92 -52.80
C GLU A 827 47.49 -10.88 -53.80
N GLU A 828 47.05 -12.16 -53.79
CA GLU A 828 47.47 -13.16 -54.72
C GLU A 828 46.33 -14.13 -55.08
N ILE A 829 46.08 -14.36 -56.35
CA ILE A 829 45.17 -15.43 -56.89
C ILE A 829 46.02 -16.46 -57.64
N ILE A 830 45.91 -17.72 -57.26
CA ILE A 830 46.61 -18.86 -57.87
C ILE A 830 45.59 -19.80 -58.45
N VAL A 831 45.67 -20.07 -59.74
CA VAL A 831 44.89 -21.11 -60.44
C VAL A 831 45.89 -22.26 -60.78
N GLU A 832 45.59 -23.46 -60.31
CA GLU A 832 46.40 -24.67 -60.53
C GLU A 832 45.64 -25.69 -61.39
N SER A 833 46.25 -26.07 -62.50
CA SER A 833 45.72 -27.13 -63.41
C SER A 833 44.25 -26.90 -63.81
N GLY A 834 43.94 -25.65 -64.12
CA GLY A 834 42.62 -25.27 -64.66
C GLY A 834 42.40 -25.83 -66.07
N ASN A 835 41.17 -25.97 -66.48
CA ASN A 835 40.83 -26.27 -67.91
C ASN A 835 39.64 -25.44 -68.32
N ALA A 836 39.49 -25.18 -69.61
CA ALA A 836 38.39 -24.41 -70.11
C ALA A 836 37.89 -24.99 -71.44
N THR A 837 36.61 -24.92 -71.64
CA THR A 837 36.00 -25.11 -72.96
C THR A 837 35.53 -23.76 -73.49
N VAL A 838 36.02 -23.34 -74.64
CA VAL A 838 35.63 -22.08 -75.27
C VAL A 838 34.77 -22.45 -76.50
N VAL A 839 33.61 -21.86 -76.60
CA VAL A 839 32.69 -22.00 -77.73
C VAL A 839 32.57 -20.56 -78.33
N ASP A 840 32.92 -20.45 -79.54
CA ASP A 840 32.76 -19.18 -80.31
C ASP A 840 31.57 -19.43 -81.31
N ASP A 841 30.43 -18.84 -81.05
CA ASP A 841 29.23 -18.91 -81.93
C ASP A 841 29.14 -17.59 -82.82
N GLY A 842 30.13 -16.73 -82.77
CA GLY A 842 30.17 -15.51 -83.57
C GLY A 842 30.45 -15.68 -85.03
N GLY A 843 30.77 -16.90 -85.47
CA GLY A 843 31.02 -17.24 -86.90
C GLY A 843 29.87 -17.92 -87.63
N ALA A 844 30.09 -18.35 -88.92
CA ALA A 844 29.07 -19.08 -89.72
C ALA A 844 28.77 -20.47 -89.14
N SER A 845 29.61 -21.10 -88.33
CA SER A 845 29.41 -22.31 -87.51
C SER A 845 30.16 -22.15 -86.20
N PRO A 846 29.58 -22.71 -85.10
CA PRO A 846 30.19 -22.64 -83.77
C PRO A 846 31.51 -23.41 -83.73
N VAL A 847 32.53 -22.80 -83.24
CA VAL A 847 33.87 -23.40 -83.08
C VAL A 847 34.10 -23.66 -81.62
N ARG A 848 34.53 -24.89 -81.31
CA ARG A 848 34.85 -25.28 -79.92
C ARG A 848 36.34 -25.48 -79.77
N PHE A 849 36.88 -24.87 -78.70
CA PHE A 849 38.26 -25.05 -78.31
C PHE A 849 38.26 -25.63 -76.87
N ASP A 850 39.05 -26.68 -76.69
CA ASP A 850 39.31 -27.19 -75.36
C ASP A 850 40.71 -26.84 -74.94
N VAL A 851 40.85 -26.11 -73.84
CA VAL A 851 42.14 -25.75 -73.24
C VAL A 851 42.36 -26.67 -72.03
N PRO A 852 43.20 -27.67 -72.19
CA PRO A 852 43.31 -28.76 -71.21
C PRO A 852 44.06 -28.36 -69.99
N ARG A 853 44.84 -27.31 -70.01
CA ARG A 853 45.55 -26.83 -68.86
C ARG A 853 45.73 -25.31 -68.85
N VAL A 854 45.36 -24.71 -67.67
CA VAL A 854 45.53 -23.28 -67.38
C VAL A 854 46.09 -23.17 -65.99
N ASP A 855 47.25 -22.53 -65.88
CA ASP A 855 47.85 -22.12 -64.62
C ASP A 855 47.93 -20.58 -64.65
N LEU A 856 47.40 -19.91 -63.62
CA LEU A 856 47.37 -18.44 -63.54
C LEU A 856 47.85 -18.01 -62.18
N THR A 857 48.70 -17.03 -62.14
CA THR A 857 49.04 -16.28 -60.92
C THR A 857 48.72 -14.79 -61.16
N ALA A 858 47.86 -14.20 -60.35
CA ALA A 858 47.52 -12.81 -60.40
C ALA A 858 47.79 -12.18 -59.05
N ARG A 859 48.38 -11.01 -59.00
CA ARG A 859 48.73 -10.32 -57.79
C ARG A 859 48.10 -8.91 -57.79
N GLN A 860 47.72 -8.43 -56.56
CA GLN A 860 47.17 -7.10 -56.34
C GLN A 860 45.90 -6.85 -57.18
N VAL A 861 45.01 -7.76 -57.22
CA VAL A 861 43.69 -7.65 -57.89
C VAL A 861 42.71 -6.94 -56.97
N THR A 862 42.20 -5.81 -57.47
CA THR A 862 41.20 -5.01 -56.72
C THR A 862 39.86 -4.95 -57.47
N TRP A 863 38.73 -4.95 -56.75
CA TRP A 863 37.41 -4.76 -57.31
C TRP A 863 36.60 -3.79 -56.46
N PRO A 864 36.09 -2.69 -56.97
CA PRO A 864 36.35 -2.17 -58.35
C PRO A 864 37.82 -1.95 -58.60
N ALA A 865 38.26 -2.05 -59.85
CA ALA A 865 39.65 -1.89 -60.25
C ALA A 865 40.18 -0.48 -59.83
N SER A 866 41.18 -0.46 -59.00
CA SER A 866 41.77 0.79 -58.46
C SER A 866 43.25 0.95 -58.84
N GLY A 867 43.86 -0.05 -59.50
CA GLY A 867 45.25 -0.01 -59.94
C GLY A 867 45.66 -1.19 -60.87
N PRO A 868 46.87 -1.24 -61.43
CA PRO A 868 47.31 -2.32 -62.28
C PRO A 868 47.54 -3.61 -61.46
N ALA A 869 47.05 -4.73 -61.99
CA ALA A 869 47.30 -6.09 -61.48
C ALA A 869 48.44 -6.74 -62.25
N GLN A 870 49.24 -7.55 -61.57
CA GLN A 870 50.30 -8.36 -62.22
C GLN A 870 49.69 -9.74 -62.50
N LEU A 871 49.80 -10.17 -63.81
CA LEU A 871 49.29 -11.40 -64.30
C LEU A 871 50.38 -12.25 -64.92
N ARG A 872 50.47 -13.55 -64.53
CA ARG A 872 51.27 -14.55 -65.17
C ARG A 872 50.31 -15.70 -65.57
N LEU A 873 50.27 -15.95 -66.87
CA LEU A 873 49.34 -17.02 -67.41
C LEU A 873 50.23 -17.98 -68.22
N GLU A 874 50.05 -19.26 -67.92
CA GLU A 874 50.55 -20.40 -68.68
C GLU A 874 49.38 -21.28 -69.12
N ALA A 875 49.21 -21.49 -70.46
CA ALA A 875 48.13 -22.26 -71.03
C ALA A 875 48.74 -23.25 -72.02
N ALA A 876 48.27 -24.51 -71.97
CA ALA A 876 48.71 -25.55 -72.88
C ALA A 876 47.55 -26.23 -73.61
#